data_ada787fcd04bb49780410b0eb6c55cda
#
_entry.id   ada787fcd04bb49780410b0eb6c55cda
#
_cell.length_a   1.000
_cell.length_b   1.000
_cell.length_c   1.000
_cell.angle_alpha   90.00
_cell.angle_beta   90.00
_cell.angle_gamma   90.00
#
_symmetry.space_group_name_H-M   'P 1'
#
loop_
_entity.id
_entity.type
_entity.pdbx_description
1 polymer ?
#
loop_
_entity_poly.entity_id
_entity_poly.type
_entity_poly.pdbx_seq_one_letter_code
_entity_poly.pdbx_strand_id
1 'polypeptide(L)'
;MVASLIMICCGVHGQFCTGSFGDPANIIDFGTGLGAGSPITNVPSPYQFTNQGCPAEGFYTISNTSPFCFNNTWHVVPFDHTQTDQNGQFLVINALAGPSVIFLDTISGLCPNILFKTEAWMLNILKPSACSGNGIDPELTFSITDQQGNLLGQKTTSLSQFNTFTWVSENFTFPAPASGTVILKITSKAAAGCGNEFALDDISFTPCGPTIISTFVNYGLTIETICETNQQNISMSSSSNGFFTNPAYQWQMSTNGDNNWNDIPGATNQTFLRTPTSAGDYLYRCTISDASFAGISSCHFPSNQLTVKVVNPPFAQATNYVYGCYGSTVNLFASGGSTYEWWGPNGFHANVQGPAVPNVTFNDAGIYIVKATTAIGCFDTDTTSLTIYEAPLATLTPIIVSICEGDSIQLNAGGSLRYKWSPSTGLSNDTIPNPIAKPPNDITYTVRVYNQYTCFDIKSVGFTVWKKPKAFAGPDQYFRKGRAVQLNGNATGTNISYSWSPPTYLDNPNYLAPRSKPPGSITYSLTVVSNNGCGTSIDSVKLEAIDKLFIPTGFTPNNDGLNDRWEIITFEDYPDAIADVYNRYGQLIYRGYGKDYKPWNGTFKGKPCLPGVYVYMLDLHNGKPVLKGTLNLIR
;
A
#
# COMPACT_ATOMS: atom_id res chain seq x y z
N MET A 1 -55.14 -75.80 -13.56
CA MET A 1 -55.44 -74.86 -12.48
C MET A 1 -54.47 -75.16 -11.32
N VAL A 2 -53.41 -74.44 -11.26
CA VAL A 2 -52.47 -74.40 -10.13
C VAL A 2 -52.35 -73.01 -9.68
N ALA A 3 -52.88 -72.67 -8.50
CA ALA A 3 -52.75 -71.35 -7.89
C ALA A 3 -51.39 -71.29 -7.23
N SER A 4 -50.56 -70.38 -7.74
CA SER A 4 -49.26 -70.07 -7.17
C SER A 4 -49.44 -69.00 -6.08
N LEU A 5 -49.21 -69.37 -4.86
CA LEU A 5 -49.20 -68.51 -3.69
C LEU A 5 -47.87 -67.72 -3.70
N ILE A 6 -47.92 -66.45 -4.08
CA ILE A 6 -46.74 -65.53 -3.95
C ILE A 6 -46.73 -65.04 -2.50
N MET A 7 -45.77 -65.56 -1.76
CA MET A 7 -45.41 -65.09 -0.42
C MET A 7 -44.63 -63.81 -0.58
N ILE A 8 -45.29 -62.67 -0.31
CA ILE A 8 -44.60 -61.38 -0.28
C ILE A 8 -43.82 -61.27 1.01
N CYS A 9 -42.53 -61.51 0.93
CA CYS A 9 -41.59 -61.17 1.98
C CYS A 9 -41.51 -59.62 2.08
N CYS A 10 -42.17 -59.04 3.08
CA CYS A 10 -41.95 -57.65 3.47
C CYS A 10 -40.54 -57.47 4.07
N GLY A 11 -39.57 -57.25 3.22
CA GLY A 11 -38.30 -56.71 3.66
C GLY A 11 -38.54 -55.26 4.09
N VAL A 12 -38.32 -54.94 5.34
CA VAL A 12 -38.30 -53.57 5.86
C VAL A 12 -37.06 -52.90 5.27
N HIS A 13 -37.22 -52.30 4.09
CA HIS A 13 -36.26 -51.36 3.58
C HIS A 13 -36.57 -50.02 4.25
N GLY A 14 -35.62 -49.51 5.04
CA GLY A 14 -35.74 -48.14 5.56
C GLY A 14 -36.02 -47.18 4.41
N GLN A 15 -37.22 -46.60 4.38
CA GLN A 15 -37.58 -45.60 3.41
C GLN A 15 -36.76 -44.34 3.70
N PHE A 16 -35.83 -44.01 2.82
CA PHE A 16 -35.11 -42.73 2.92
C PHE A 16 -36.04 -41.59 2.58
N CYS A 17 -35.92 -40.48 3.29
CA CYS A 17 -36.62 -39.25 2.94
C CYS A 17 -36.11 -38.75 1.59
N THR A 18 -36.96 -38.71 0.58
CA THR A 18 -36.65 -38.22 -0.77
C THR A 18 -37.06 -36.75 -0.96
N GLY A 19 -37.61 -36.11 0.08
CA GLY A 19 -38.09 -34.74 0.08
C GLY A 19 -37.30 -33.83 0.98
N SER A 20 -37.94 -32.75 1.44
CA SER A 20 -37.39 -31.81 2.41
C SER A 20 -37.68 -32.26 3.82
N PHE A 21 -36.76 -32.02 4.76
CA PHE A 21 -37.07 -32.10 6.18
C PHE A 21 -37.74 -30.79 6.61
N GLY A 22 -38.81 -30.89 7.39
CA GLY A 22 -39.45 -29.78 8.10
C GLY A 22 -38.57 -29.25 9.23
N ASP A 23 -39.08 -28.31 9.98
CA ASP A 23 -38.47 -27.95 11.26
C ASP A 23 -38.66 -29.09 12.26
N PRO A 24 -37.74 -29.32 13.21
CA PRO A 24 -37.95 -30.33 14.26
C PRO A 24 -39.25 -30.08 15.00
N ALA A 25 -40.11 -31.12 15.06
CA ALA A 25 -41.37 -31.04 15.77
C ALA A 25 -41.20 -31.09 17.29
N ASN A 26 -40.10 -31.71 17.71
CA ASN A 26 -39.72 -31.83 19.11
C ASN A 26 -38.18 -31.95 19.18
N ILE A 27 -37.58 -31.29 20.16
CA ILE A 27 -36.17 -31.40 20.50
C ILE A 27 -36.06 -31.58 22.00
N ILE A 28 -35.28 -32.56 22.43
CA ILE A 28 -34.94 -32.81 23.82
C ILE A 28 -33.48 -32.40 23.97
N ASP A 29 -33.23 -31.22 24.53
CA ASP A 29 -31.94 -30.54 24.67
C ASP A 29 -31.39 -30.51 26.11
N PHE A 30 -32.09 -31.19 27.05
CA PHE A 30 -31.77 -31.26 28.47
C PHE A 30 -31.64 -29.91 29.20
N GLY A 31 -31.88 -28.77 28.51
CA GLY A 31 -31.94 -27.41 29.07
C GLY A 31 -30.62 -26.67 29.12
N THR A 32 -30.60 -25.56 29.85
CA THR A 32 -29.44 -24.67 29.99
C THR A 32 -29.15 -24.33 31.44
N GLY A 33 -27.89 -24.21 31.82
CA GLY A 33 -27.47 -23.83 33.16
C GLY A 33 -26.01 -24.15 33.46
N LEU A 34 -25.48 -23.52 34.51
CA LEU A 34 -24.12 -23.81 34.99
C LEU A 34 -24.11 -24.95 36.01
N GLY A 35 -23.24 -25.91 35.80
CA GLY A 35 -23.08 -27.08 36.69
C GLY A 35 -24.19 -28.12 36.53
N ALA A 36 -24.51 -28.84 37.59
CA ALA A 36 -25.54 -29.89 37.58
C ALA A 36 -26.94 -29.27 37.45
N GLY A 37 -27.72 -29.77 36.48
CA GLY A 37 -29.14 -29.44 36.31
C GLY A 37 -30.05 -30.11 37.35
N SER A 38 -31.34 -30.18 37.04
CA SER A 38 -32.34 -30.81 37.88
C SER A 38 -32.62 -32.25 37.42
N PRO A 39 -33.06 -33.14 38.31
CA PRO A 39 -33.47 -34.47 37.92
C PRO A 39 -34.66 -34.45 36.93
N ILE A 40 -34.59 -35.33 35.92
CA ILE A 40 -35.66 -35.45 34.92
C ILE A 40 -36.42 -36.77 35.12
N THR A 41 -37.69 -36.75 34.76
CA THR A 41 -38.59 -37.94 34.90
C THR A 41 -38.41 -38.94 33.76
N ASN A 42 -37.74 -38.53 32.69
CA ASN A 42 -37.52 -39.34 31.49
C ASN A 42 -36.47 -40.45 31.68
N VAL A 43 -35.65 -40.38 32.76
CA VAL A 43 -34.75 -41.46 33.15
C VAL A 43 -35.42 -42.37 34.19
N PRO A 44 -35.85 -43.60 33.82
CA PRO A 44 -36.61 -44.44 34.70
C PRO A 44 -35.73 -45.17 35.74
N SER A 45 -36.37 -45.65 36.82
CA SER A 45 -35.76 -46.59 37.77
C SER A 45 -35.18 -47.83 37.02
N PRO A 46 -34.00 -48.32 37.41
CA PRO A 46 -33.36 -48.09 38.71
C PRO A 46 -32.35 -46.90 38.74
N TYR A 47 -32.21 -46.12 37.68
CA TYR A 47 -31.27 -45.01 37.66
C TYR A 47 -31.66 -43.88 38.63
N GLN A 48 -30.65 -43.36 39.31
CA GLN A 48 -30.82 -42.27 40.28
C GLN A 48 -30.08 -41.03 39.85
N PHE A 49 -30.68 -39.89 40.10
CA PHE A 49 -30.03 -38.61 39.85
C PHE A 49 -28.94 -38.31 40.87
N THR A 50 -27.82 -37.74 40.41
CA THR A 50 -26.78 -37.17 41.25
C THR A 50 -26.41 -35.79 40.75
N ASN A 51 -26.10 -34.86 41.67
CA ASN A 51 -25.58 -33.55 41.35
C ASN A 51 -24.03 -33.55 41.18
N GLN A 52 -23.41 -34.71 41.22
CA GLN A 52 -21.99 -34.85 40.99
C GLN A 52 -21.74 -35.02 39.49
N GLY A 53 -20.77 -34.26 38.94
CA GLY A 53 -20.41 -34.33 37.50
C GLY A 53 -19.80 -35.67 37.07
N CYS A 54 -19.55 -36.60 38.01
CA CYS A 54 -19.06 -37.95 37.79
C CYS A 54 -20.04 -38.99 38.39
N PRO A 55 -21.13 -39.31 37.70
CA PRO A 55 -22.10 -40.29 38.22
C PRO A 55 -21.49 -41.67 38.36
N ALA A 56 -21.76 -42.35 39.48
CA ALA A 56 -21.40 -43.74 39.68
C ALA A 56 -22.32 -44.66 38.87
N GLU A 57 -21.96 -45.96 38.75
CA GLU A 57 -22.80 -46.96 38.04
C GLU A 57 -24.24 -46.96 38.56
N GLY A 58 -25.19 -46.87 37.66
CA GLY A 58 -26.63 -46.75 37.95
C GLY A 58 -27.10 -45.33 38.29
N PHE A 59 -26.22 -44.34 38.17
CA PHE A 59 -26.57 -42.93 38.34
C PHE A 59 -26.48 -42.15 37.03
N TYR A 60 -27.17 -41.02 36.99
CA TYR A 60 -27.09 -40.03 35.90
C TYR A 60 -26.97 -38.62 36.48
N THR A 61 -26.45 -37.74 35.67
CA THR A 61 -26.46 -36.29 35.92
C THR A 61 -26.85 -35.55 34.64
N ILE A 62 -27.32 -34.33 34.79
CA ILE A 62 -27.45 -33.35 33.69
C ILE A 62 -26.44 -32.24 33.99
N SER A 63 -25.62 -31.89 33.06
CA SER A 63 -24.57 -30.88 33.27
C SER A 63 -24.17 -30.21 31.97
N ASN A 64 -23.71 -28.99 32.07
CA ASN A 64 -23.13 -28.26 30.93
C ASN A 64 -21.64 -28.65 30.68
N THR A 65 -21.04 -29.42 31.56
CA THR A 65 -19.67 -29.92 31.42
C THR A 65 -19.49 -31.28 32.13
N SER A 66 -18.58 -32.11 31.64
CA SER A 66 -18.11 -33.28 32.38
C SER A 66 -16.69 -32.99 32.89
N PRO A 67 -16.46 -33.05 34.22
CA PRO A 67 -15.14 -32.83 34.82
C PRO A 67 -14.18 -34.03 34.67
N PHE A 68 -13.02 -33.95 35.27
CA PHE A 68 -12.14 -35.11 35.43
C PHE A 68 -12.75 -36.16 36.35
N CYS A 69 -13.12 -37.30 35.77
CA CYS A 69 -13.77 -38.39 36.49
C CYS A 69 -12.84 -39.61 36.57
N PHE A 70 -12.96 -40.40 37.66
CA PHE A 70 -12.37 -41.70 37.83
C PHE A 70 -10.88 -41.76 37.43
N ASN A 71 -10.05 -40.95 38.08
CA ASN A 71 -8.61 -40.84 37.80
C ASN A 71 -8.28 -40.52 36.32
N ASN A 72 -9.07 -39.63 35.73
CA ASN A 72 -8.89 -39.16 34.34
C ASN A 72 -9.14 -40.23 33.26
N THR A 73 -9.97 -41.24 33.56
CA THR A 73 -10.40 -42.24 32.56
C THR A 73 -11.48 -41.71 31.62
N TRP A 74 -12.20 -40.67 32.01
CA TRP A 74 -13.20 -40.02 31.19
C TRP A 74 -12.62 -38.79 30.46
N HIS A 75 -13.22 -38.47 29.32
CA HIS A 75 -13.01 -37.19 28.68
C HIS A 75 -13.57 -36.05 29.53
N VAL A 76 -12.87 -34.92 29.54
CA VAL A 76 -13.47 -33.66 29.95
C VAL A 76 -14.30 -33.16 28.75
N VAL A 77 -15.59 -32.99 28.94
CA VAL A 77 -16.51 -32.45 27.93
C VAL A 77 -16.82 -30.99 28.34
N PRO A 78 -16.28 -30.00 27.67
CA PRO A 78 -16.36 -28.61 28.12
C PRO A 78 -17.67 -27.90 27.73
N PHE A 79 -18.47 -28.48 26.81
CA PHE A 79 -19.72 -27.92 26.29
C PHE A 79 -20.59 -29.04 25.71
N ASP A 80 -21.87 -28.77 25.51
CA ASP A 80 -22.83 -29.63 24.87
C ASP A 80 -22.56 -29.81 23.36
N HIS A 81 -23.45 -30.48 22.64
CA HIS A 81 -23.32 -30.64 21.20
C HIS A 81 -23.58 -29.32 20.46
N THR A 82 -24.53 -28.49 20.88
CA THR A 82 -24.91 -27.25 20.24
C THR A 82 -24.03 -26.06 20.69
N GLN A 83 -22.89 -25.84 20.02
CA GLN A 83 -21.87 -24.85 20.39
C GLN A 83 -22.39 -23.40 20.47
N THR A 84 -23.56 -23.10 19.92
CA THR A 84 -24.19 -21.77 19.98
C THR A 84 -25.03 -21.57 21.23
N ASP A 85 -25.34 -22.64 21.95
CA ASP A 85 -26.04 -22.61 23.22
C ASP A 85 -25.08 -22.31 24.38
N GLN A 86 -25.16 -21.11 24.93
CA GLN A 86 -24.34 -20.76 26.08
C GLN A 86 -24.79 -21.50 27.33
N ASN A 87 -23.96 -22.41 27.82
CA ASN A 87 -24.24 -23.28 28.95
C ASN A 87 -25.37 -24.32 28.71
N GLY A 88 -25.53 -24.76 27.48
CA GLY A 88 -26.38 -25.93 27.18
C GLY A 88 -25.97 -27.16 27.99
N GLN A 89 -26.93 -27.94 28.39
CA GLN A 89 -26.76 -29.10 29.27
C GLN A 89 -27.03 -30.40 28.53
N PHE A 90 -26.27 -31.42 28.84
CA PHE A 90 -26.42 -32.74 28.28
C PHE A 90 -26.58 -33.79 29.39
N LEU A 91 -27.22 -34.93 29.06
CA LEU A 91 -27.39 -36.04 29.95
C LEU A 91 -26.14 -36.92 30.00
N VAL A 92 -25.58 -37.15 31.18
CA VAL A 92 -24.46 -38.08 31.41
C VAL A 92 -24.95 -39.27 32.20
N ILE A 93 -24.71 -40.48 31.70
CA ILE A 93 -25.14 -41.73 32.32
C ILE A 93 -23.93 -42.68 32.49
N ASN A 94 -23.78 -43.19 33.70
CA ASN A 94 -22.95 -44.37 33.95
C ASN A 94 -23.89 -45.56 34.03
N ALA A 95 -23.97 -46.32 32.92
CA ALA A 95 -25.04 -47.28 32.75
C ALA A 95 -24.80 -48.59 33.53
N LEU A 96 -25.88 -49.15 34.00
CA LEU A 96 -25.89 -50.48 34.64
C LEU A 96 -25.47 -51.57 33.65
N ALA A 97 -24.89 -52.63 34.16
CA ALA A 97 -24.62 -53.85 33.40
C ALA A 97 -25.89 -54.55 32.91
N GLY A 98 -25.88 -54.98 31.64
CA GLY A 98 -26.97 -55.68 31.00
C GLY A 98 -28.10 -54.74 30.50
N PRO A 99 -29.15 -55.36 29.92
CA PRO A 99 -30.23 -54.59 29.32
C PRO A 99 -30.97 -53.72 30.35
N SER A 100 -30.91 -52.38 30.20
CA SER A 100 -31.63 -51.44 31.07
C SER A 100 -32.17 -50.29 30.27
N VAL A 101 -33.36 -49.82 30.64
CA VAL A 101 -33.95 -48.63 30.02
C VAL A 101 -33.30 -47.39 30.63
N ILE A 102 -32.65 -46.58 29.79
CA ILE A 102 -31.91 -45.39 30.22
C ILE A 102 -32.69 -44.11 29.98
N PHE A 103 -33.62 -44.11 29.02
CA PHE A 103 -34.46 -42.96 28.69
C PHE A 103 -35.80 -43.42 28.16
N LEU A 104 -36.90 -42.78 28.58
CA LEU A 104 -38.27 -43.06 28.17
C LEU A 104 -39.07 -41.75 28.13
N ASP A 105 -39.59 -41.42 26.95
CA ASP A 105 -40.40 -40.22 26.79
C ASP A 105 -41.60 -40.43 25.86
N THR A 106 -42.63 -39.64 26.04
CA THR A 106 -43.84 -39.60 25.19
C THR A 106 -43.83 -38.36 24.33
N ILE A 107 -43.60 -38.53 23.04
CA ILE A 107 -43.53 -37.47 22.05
C ILE A 107 -44.91 -37.33 21.40
N SER A 108 -45.51 -36.14 21.50
CA SER A 108 -46.82 -35.85 20.94
C SER A 108 -46.78 -34.69 19.96
N GLY A 109 -47.82 -34.47 19.18
CA GLY A 109 -47.93 -33.39 18.20
C GLY A 109 -47.17 -33.67 16.91
N LEU A 110 -46.81 -34.92 16.63
CA LEU A 110 -46.24 -35.34 15.35
C LEU A 110 -47.33 -35.30 14.26
N CYS A 111 -46.93 -34.87 13.04
CA CYS A 111 -47.83 -34.88 11.89
C CYS A 111 -48.27 -36.32 11.55
N PRO A 112 -49.58 -36.60 11.58
CA PRO A 112 -50.11 -37.92 11.37
C PRO A 112 -49.74 -38.53 10.01
N ASN A 113 -49.40 -39.82 10.00
CA ASN A 113 -49.13 -40.60 8.79
C ASN A 113 -47.94 -40.07 7.94
N ILE A 114 -47.11 -39.21 8.51
CA ILE A 114 -45.89 -38.69 7.87
C ILE A 114 -44.70 -39.51 8.38
N LEU A 115 -43.70 -39.70 7.51
CA LEU A 115 -42.42 -40.28 7.88
C LEU A 115 -41.61 -39.24 8.68
N PHE A 116 -41.11 -39.60 9.84
CA PHE A 116 -40.21 -38.80 10.66
C PHE A 116 -38.78 -39.37 10.66
N LYS A 117 -37.79 -38.48 10.68
CA LYS A 117 -36.43 -38.80 11.08
C LYS A 117 -36.28 -38.46 12.57
N THR A 118 -35.83 -39.42 13.37
CA THR A 118 -35.29 -39.11 14.69
C THR A 118 -33.78 -39.14 14.62
N GLU A 119 -33.14 -38.21 15.30
CA GLU A 119 -31.68 -38.08 15.40
C GLU A 119 -31.33 -37.78 16.85
N ALA A 120 -30.25 -38.42 17.34
CA ALA A 120 -29.74 -38.16 18.68
C ALA A 120 -28.22 -38.02 18.62
N TRP A 121 -27.69 -37.06 19.34
CA TRP A 121 -26.25 -36.88 19.49
C TRP A 121 -25.74 -37.58 20.74
N MET A 122 -24.62 -38.30 20.60
CA MET A 122 -24.07 -39.15 21.63
C MET A 122 -22.56 -39.04 21.68
N LEU A 123 -22.01 -39.30 22.86
CA LEU A 123 -20.57 -39.28 23.09
C LEU A 123 -20.19 -40.43 24.02
N ASN A 124 -19.24 -41.28 23.62
CA ASN A 124 -18.57 -42.17 24.56
C ASN A 124 -17.58 -41.36 25.39
N ILE A 125 -17.84 -41.21 26.69
CA ILE A 125 -16.98 -40.42 27.58
C ILE A 125 -15.74 -41.16 28.05
N LEU A 126 -15.65 -42.47 27.87
CA LEU A 126 -14.50 -43.26 28.24
C LEU A 126 -13.34 -43.04 27.26
N LYS A 127 -12.14 -42.83 27.76
CA LYS A 127 -10.93 -42.73 26.94
C LYS A 127 -10.42 -44.09 26.48
N PRO A 128 -9.86 -44.23 25.27
CA PRO A 128 -9.26 -45.48 24.81
C PRO A 128 -8.16 -46.05 25.70
N SER A 129 -7.50 -45.20 26.48
CA SER A 129 -6.47 -45.61 27.45
C SER A 129 -7.01 -46.11 28.76
N ALA A 130 -8.31 -45.95 29.01
CA ALA A 130 -8.97 -46.45 30.21
C ALA A 130 -9.06 -47.98 30.19
N CYS A 131 -9.30 -48.59 31.34
CA CYS A 131 -9.49 -50.04 31.47
C CYS A 131 -8.35 -50.86 30.87
N SER A 132 -7.12 -50.35 30.88
CA SER A 132 -5.96 -50.96 30.21
C SER A 132 -6.17 -51.22 28.72
N GLY A 133 -6.96 -50.36 28.05
CA GLY A 133 -7.28 -50.44 26.62
C GLY A 133 -8.39 -51.45 26.27
N ASN A 134 -9.09 -51.98 27.26
CA ASN A 134 -10.20 -52.96 27.10
C ASN A 134 -11.53 -52.37 27.61
N GLY A 135 -11.73 -51.06 27.45
CA GLY A 135 -13.01 -50.43 27.82
C GLY A 135 -14.19 -50.95 27.01
N ILE A 136 -15.33 -51.15 27.68
CA ILE A 136 -16.57 -51.60 27.04
C ILE A 136 -17.25 -50.41 26.39
N ASP A 137 -17.51 -50.50 25.09
CA ASP A 137 -18.26 -49.49 24.36
C ASP A 137 -19.76 -49.57 24.69
N PRO A 138 -20.44 -48.47 24.96
CA PRO A 138 -21.89 -48.43 25.12
C PRO A 138 -22.60 -48.96 23.89
N GLU A 139 -23.50 -49.93 24.04
CA GLU A 139 -24.42 -50.37 22.99
C GLU A 139 -25.82 -49.86 23.31
N LEU A 140 -26.30 -48.90 22.48
CA LEU A 140 -27.58 -48.26 22.69
C LEU A 140 -28.59 -48.68 21.63
N THR A 141 -29.82 -49.01 22.08
CA THR A 141 -30.94 -49.26 21.18
C THR A 141 -32.02 -48.22 21.37
N PHE A 142 -32.27 -47.46 20.33
CA PHE A 142 -33.36 -46.54 20.20
C PHE A 142 -34.58 -47.27 19.63
N SER A 143 -35.72 -47.17 20.27
CA SER A 143 -36.98 -47.79 19.83
C SER A 143 -38.11 -46.76 19.88
N ILE A 144 -38.85 -46.63 18.79
CA ILE A 144 -40.08 -45.83 18.71
C ILE A 144 -41.25 -46.78 18.61
N THR A 145 -42.23 -46.64 19.54
CA THR A 145 -43.48 -47.42 19.54
C THR A 145 -44.67 -46.50 19.51
N ASP A 146 -45.81 -47.00 19.06
CA ASP A 146 -47.09 -46.31 19.30
C ASP A 146 -47.56 -46.48 20.76
N GLN A 147 -48.67 -45.86 21.12
CA GLN A 147 -49.27 -45.97 22.48
C GLN A 147 -49.77 -47.38 22.81
N GLN A 148 -49.96 -48.24 21.84
CA GLN A 148 -50.35 -49.65 22.01
C GLN A 148 -49.14 -50.57 22.14
N GLY A 149 -47.89 -50.04 22.02
CA GLY A 149 -46.64 -50.77 22.11
C GLY A 149 -46.19 -51.42 20.80
N ASN A 150 -46.80 -51.14 19.67
CA ASN A 150 -46.34 -51.61 18.37
C ASN A 150 -45.09 -50.85 17.95
N LEU A 151 -44.05 -51.59 17.52
CA LEU A 151 -42.80 -51.04 17.09
C LEU A 151 -42.95 -50.34 15.73
N LEU A 152 -42.61 -49.04 15.68
CA LEU A 152 -42.64 -48.20 14.48
C LEU A 152 -41.28 -48.04 13.83
N GLY A 153 -40.20 -48.04 14.64
CA GLY A 153 -38.84 -47.94 14.18
C GLY A 153 -37.84 -48.26 15.28
N GLN A 154 -36.67 -48.72 14.90
CA GLN A 154 -35.61 -49.10 15.84
C GLN A 154 -34.22 -48.97 15.21
N LYS A 155 -33.25 -48.52 16.01
CA LYS A 155 -31.83 -48.50 15.64
C LYS A 155 -30.98 -48.92 16.83
N THR A 156 -30.00 -49.78 16.59
CA THR A 156 -28.97 -50.12 17.57
C THR A 156 -27.64 -49.59 17.07
N THR A 157 -26.87 -48.99 17.96
CA THR A 157 -25.54 -48.43 17.67
C THR A 157 -24.59 -48.74 18.82
N SER A 158 -23.31 -48.87 18.50
CA SER A 158 -22.22 -48.99 19.48
C SER A 158 -21.38 -47.71 19.40
N LEU A 159 -21.16 -47.06 20.54
CA LEU A 159 -20.39 -45.82 20.63
C LEU A 159 -18.91 -46.13 20.84
N SER A 160 -18.13 -46.04 19.78
CA SER A 160 -16.67 -46.25 19.86
C SER A 160 -15.99 -45.15 20.67
N GLN A 161 -14.89 -45.54 21.33
CA GLN A 161 -14.02 -44.61 22.05
C GLN A 161 -13.14 -43.81 21.07
N PHE A 162 -12.95 -42.51 21.33
CA PHE A 162 -12.10 -41.64 20.56
C PHE A 162 -10.96 -41.07 21.43
N ASN A 163 -9.86 -40.64 20.83
CA ASN A 163 -8.75 -40.01 21.57
C ASN A 163 -9.10 -38.60 22.10
N THR A 164 -10.08 -37.95 21.50
CA THR A 164 -10.67 -36.68 21.93
C THR A 164 -12.16 -36.85 22.12
N PHE A 165 -12.80 -36.03 22.97
CA PHE A 165 -14.26 -36.07 23.05
C PHE A 165 -14.84 -35.73 21.68
N THR A 166 -15.74 -36.59 21.20
CA THR A 166 -16.31 -36.44 19.86
C THR A 166 -17.78 -36.82 19.91
N TRP A 167 -18.65 -35.87 19.66
CA TRP A 167 -20.07 -36.09 19.50
C TRP A 167 -20.31 -36.80 18.16
N VAL A 168 -21.12 -37.87 18.19
CA VAL A 168 -21.56 -38.58 17.01
C VAL A 168 -23.08 -38.65 16.97
N SER A 169 -23.68 -38.52 15.79
CA SER A 169 -25.13 -38.64 15.64
C SER A 169 -25.52 -40.01 15.06
N GLU A 170 -26.62 -40.51 15.53
CA GLU A 170 -27.33 -41.61 14.90
C GLU A 170 -28.75 -41.21 14.57
N ASN A 171 -29.26 -41.71 13.46
CA ASN A 171 -30.59 -41.41 13.02
C ASN A 171 -31.27 -42.62 12.37
N PHE A 172 -32.57 -42.60 12.39
CA PHE A 172 -33.40 -43.55 11.66
C PHE A 172 -34.77 -42.95 11.41
N THR A 173 -35.56 -43.55 10.53
CA THR A 173 -36.91 -43.08 10.19
C THR A 173 -37.98 -44.01 10.70
N PHE A 174 -39.14 -43.46 11.00
CA PHE A 174 -40.34 -44.16 11.40
C PHE A 174 -41.61 -43.43 10.90
N PRO A 175 -42.71 -44.16 10.58
CA PRO A 175 -43.98 -43.53 10.25
C PRO A 175 -44.68 -43.09 11.55
N ALA A 176 -45.15 -41.83 11.62
CA ALA A 176 -45.96 -41.39 12.74
C ALA A 176 -47.36 -42.02 12.68
N PRO A 177 -47.90 -42.48 13.83
CA PRO A 177 -49.27 -43.05 13.88
C PRO A 177 -50.33 -41.95 13.67
N ALA A 178 -51.57 -42.34 13.40
CA ALA A 178 -52.70 -41.45 13.23
C ALA A 178 -52.96 -40.56 14.47
N SER A 179 -52.55 -41.02 15.68
CA SER A 179 -52.64 -40.23 16.92
C SER A 179 -51.62 -39.09 17.01
N GLY A 180 -50.57 -39.09 16.15
CA GLY A 180 -49.47 -38.16 16.26
C GLY A 180 -48.66 -38.25 17.56
N THR A 181 -48.73 -39.40 18.27
CA THR A 181 -48.05 -39.61 19.56
C THR A 181 -47.29 -40.91 19.53
N VAL A 182 -46.03 -40.88 19.92
CA VAL A 182 -45.14 -42.03 19.98
C VAL A 182 -44.41 -42.07 21.33
N ILE A 183 -43.86 -43.24 21.66
CA ILE A 183 -43.03 -43.45 22.84
C ILE A 183 -41.61 -43.73 22.36
N LEU A 184 -40.67 -42.86 22.72
CA LEU A 184 -39.23 -43.08 22.59
C LEU A 184 -38.74 -43.85 23.78
N LYS A 185 -38.03 -44.95 23.51
CA LYS A 185 -37.34 -45.75 24.54
C LYS A 185 -35.91 -46.00 24.10
N ILE A 186 -34.95 -45.60 24.94
CA ILE A 186 -33.53 -45.90 24.74
C ILE A 186 -33.10 -46.91 25.77
N THR A 187 -32.46 -47.98 25.31
CA THR A 187 -32.01 -49.09 26.15
C THR A 187 -30.50 -49.26 25.97
N SER A 188 -29.75 -49.32 27.07
CA SER A 188 -28.37 -49.78 27.06
C SER A 188 -28.33 -51.32 27.13
N LYS A 189 -27.45 -51.95 26.38
CA LYS A 189 -27.29 -53.39 26.32
C LYS A 189 -25.86 -53.86 26.60
N ALA A 190 -24.95 -52.97 26.90
CA ALA A 190 -23.55 -53.32 27.11
C ALA A 190 -23.34 -54.31 28.27
N ALA A 191 -22.29 -55.10 28.18
CA ALA A 191 -21.91 -56.08 29.19
C ALA A 191 -21.43 -55.40 30.48
N ALA A 192 -21.38 -56.18 31.59
CA ALA A 192 -20.73 -55.73 32.82
C ALA A 192 -19.22 -55.57 32.62
N GLY A 193 -18.64 -54.55 33.18
CA GLY A 193 -17.19 -54.33 33.13
C GLY A 193 -16.80 -52.82 33.24
N CYS A 194 -15.55 -52.53 32.99
CA CYS A 194 -15.06 -51.16 32.96
C CYS A 194 -15.48 -50.51 31.62
N GLY A 195 -16.29 -49.50 31.67
CA GLY A 195 -16.89 -48.83 30.49
C GLY A 195 -18.40 -48.80 30.55
N ASN A 196 -19.05 -48.42 29.47
CA ASN A 196 -20.50 -48.24 29.32
C ASN A 196 -21.00 -46.89 29.83
N GLU A 197 -20.12 -45.87 29.83
CA GLU A 197 -20.49 -44.49 30.17
C GLU A 197 -20.59 -43.64 28.90
N PHE A 198 -21.62 -42.82 28.85
CA PHE A 198 -21.86 -41.98 27.68
C PHE A 198 -22.62 -40.70 28.05
N ALA A 199 -22.55 -39.72 27.12
CA ALA A 199 -23.42 -38.58 27.13
C ALA A 199 -24.42 -38.63 25.97
N LEU A 200 -25.58 -38.02 26.17
CA LEU A 200 -26.67 -37.93 25.22
C LEU A 200 -27.16 -36.50 25.16
N ASP A 201 -27.42 -36.01 23.93
CA ASP A 201 -27.87 -34.65 23.71
C ASP A 201 -28.71 -34.54 22.43
N ASP A 202 -29.45 -33.41 22.26
CA ASP A 202 -30.17 -33.04 21.06
C ASP A 202 -30.95 -34.17 20.38
N ILE A 203 -31.87 -34.78 21.09
CA ILE A 203 -32.76 -35.78 20.47
C ILE A 203 -33.86 -35.06 19.72
N SER A 204 -33.87 -35.13 18.41
CA SER A 204 -34.81 -34.43 17.54
C SER A 204 -35.74 -35.34 16.75
N PHE A 205 -36.94 -34.83 16.43
CA PHE A 205 -37.93 -35.49 15.59
C PHE A 205 -38.29 -34.58 14.44
N THR A 206 -37.85 -34.88 13.24
CA THR A 206 -37.99 -34.02 12.07
C THR A 206 -38.90 -34.69 11.03
N PRO A 207 -40.01 -34.05 10.61
CA PRO A 207 -40.91 -34.61 9.61
C PRO A 207 -40.27 -34.61 8.23
N CYS A 208 -40.50 -35.69 7.48
CA CYS A 208 -40.08 -35.81 6.08
C CYS A 208 -41.27 -35.50 5.17
N GLY A 209 -41.17 -34.40 4.44
CA GLY A 209 -42.24 -33.96 3.55
C GLY A 209 -41.75 -33.71 2.10
N PRO A 210 -42.58 -33.13 1.28
CA PRO A 210 -42.22 -32.81 -0.09
C PRO A 210 -41.12 -31.77 -0.16
N THR A 211 -40.37 -31.76 -1.25
CA THR A 211 -39.50 -30.63 -1.57
C THR A 211 -40.33 -29.41 -1.92
N ILE A 212 -40.19 -28.35 -1.15
CA ILE A 212 -40.87 -27.06 -1.40
C ILE A 212 -39.81 -26.11 -1.94
N ILE A 213 -40.16 -25.47 -3.08
CA ILE A 213 -39.26 -24.53 -3.74
C ILE A 213 -39.91 -23.15 -3.74
N SER A 214 -39.21 -22.18 -3.16
CA SER A 214 -39.52 -20.77 -3.27
C SER A 214 -38.51 -20.09 -4.21
N THR A 215 -39.01 -19.15 -5.01
CA THR A 215 -38.23 -18.35 -5.97
C THR A 215 -38.72 -16.92 -6.01
N PHE A 216 -37.84 -16.00 -6.44
CA PHE A 216 -38.28 -14.66 -6.89
C PHE A 216 -38.99 -14.80 -8.25
N VAL A 217 -40.16 -14.21 -8.39
CA VAL A 217 -41.06 -14.48 -9.55
C VAL A 217 -40.44 -14.16 -10.90
N ASN A 218 -39.51 -13.19 -10.99
CA ASN A 218 -38.96 -12.73 -12.26
C ASN A 218 -37.51 -13.18 -12.50
N TYR A 219 -36.82 -13.82 -11.55
CA TYR A 219 -35.37 -13.96 -11.63
C TYR A 219 -34.85 -15.39 -11.45
N GLY A 220 -35.63 -16.30 -10.88
CA GLY A 220 -35.17 -17.69 -10.63
C GLY A 220 -33.99 -17.84 -9.68
N LEU A 221 -33.58 -16.74 -9.02
CA LEU A 221 -32.48 -16.69 -8.05
C LEU A 221 -33.00 -16.88 -6.62
N THR A 222 -32.09 -17.17 -5.71
CA THR A 222 -32.40 -17.29 -4.27
C THR A 222 -31.84 -16.11 -3.46
N ILE A 223 -31.05 -15.25 -4.09
CA ILE A 223 -30.47 -14.03 -3.48
C ILE A 223 -30.75 -12.85 -4.38
N GLU A 224 -31.29 -11.79 -3.83
CA GLU A 224 -31.54 -10.50 -4.47
C GLU A 224 -30.89 -9.40 -3.65
N THR A 225 -30.20 -8.46 -4.32
CA THR A 225 -29.58 -7.31 -3.65
C THR A 225 -30.16 -6.03 -4.21
N ILE A 226 -30.71 -5.19 -3.33
CA ILE A 226 -31.41 -3.95 -3.68
C ILE A 226 -30.91 -2.78 -2.85
N CYS A 227 -31.13 -1.56 -3.36
CA CYS A 227 -30.79 -0.33 -2.66
C CYS A 227 -31.93 0.09 -1.70
N GLU A 228 -31.59 0.60 -0.53
CA GLU A 228 -32.57 1.13 0.41
C GLU A 228 -33.39 2.30 -0.18
N THR A 229 -32.75 3.16 -0.98
CA THR A 229 -33.35 4.36 -1.57
C THR A 229 -34.19 4.10 -2.82
N ASN A 230 -34.04 2.94 -3.47
CA ASN A 230 -34.76 2.60 -4.70
C ASN A 230 -35.28 1.16 -4.62
N GLN A 231 -36.09 0.88 -3.61
CA GLN A 231 -36.69 -0.44 -3.41
C GLN A 231 -37.87 -0.66 -4.35
N GLN A 232 -37.75 -1.70 -5.15
CA GLN A 232 -38.86 -2.24 -5.90
C GLN A 232 -39.60 -3.29 -5.05
N ASN A 233 -40.90 -3.46 -5.31
CA ASN A 233 -41.65 -4.55 -4.74
C ASN A 233 -41.17 -5.86 -5.33
N ILE A 234 -40.69 -6.76 -4.48
CA ILE A 234 -40.18 -8.09 -4.88
C ILE A 234 -41.29 -9.11 -4.63
N SER A 235 -41.71 -9.78 -5.68
CA SER A 235 -42.69 -10.86 -5.60
C SER A 235 -41.98 -12.21 -5.46
N MET A 236 -42.36 -12.99 -4.47
CA MET A 236 -41.86 -14.34 -4.19
C MET A 236 -43.00 -15.33 -4.42
N SER A 237 -42.69 -16.54 -4.85
CA SER A 237 -43.65 -17.61 -5.07
C SER A 237 -43.11 -18.94 -4.53
N SER A 238 -43.97 -19.76 -3.97
CA SER A 238 -43.65 -21.06 -3.43
C SER A 238 -44.48 -22.17 -4.05
N SER A 239 -43.89 -23.38 -4.23
CA SER A 239 -44.53 -24.53 -4.84
C SER A 239 -44.13 -25.83 -4.17
N SER A 240 -45.07 -26.76 -3.98
CA SER A 240 -44.85 -28.11 -3.47
C SER A 240 -45.00 -29.21 -4.54
N ASN A 241 -44.98 -28.84 -5.81
CA ASN A 241 -45.14 -29.79 -6.94
C ASN A 241 -46.40 -30.67 -6.86
N GLY A 242 -47.47 -30.16 -6.26
CA GLY A 242 -48.77 -30.87 -6.18
C GLY A 242 -48.87 -31.92 -5.10
N PHE A 243 -47.97 -31.98 -4.14
CA PHE A 243 -48.01 -32.94 -3.04
C PHE A 243 -49.23 -32.79 -2.11
N PHE A 244 -49.62 -31.54 -1.84
CA PHE A 244 -50.80 -31.28 -1.00
C PHE A 244 -52.08 -31.12 -1.85
N THR A 245 -53.18 -31.77 -1.40
CA THR A 245 -54.48 -31.65 -2.08
C THR A 245 -55.10 -30.32 -1.86
N ASN A 246 -54.94 -29.73 -0.65
CA ASN A 246 -55.46 -28.43 -0.27
C ASN A 246 -54.35 -27.63 0.45
N PRO A 247 -53.39 -27.02 -0.29
CA PRO A 247 -52.21 -26.41 0.33
C PRO A 247 -52.58 -25.10 1.08
N ALA A 248 -52.16 -25.02 2.32
CA ALA A 248 -52.16 -23.81 3.15
C ALA A 248 -50.71 -23.26 3.20
N TYR A 249 -50.55 -21.98 2.92
CA TYR A 249 -49.26 -21.30 2.86
C TYR A 249 -49.09 -20.36 4.05
N GLN A 250 -47.87 -20.21 4.54
CA GLN A 250 -47.48 -19.19 5.51
C GLN A 250 -46.05 -18.74 5.21
N TRP A 251 -45.90 -17.47 4.83
CA TRP A 251 -44.59 -16.87 4.65
C TRP A 251 -44.02 -16.44 6.00
N GLN A 252 -42.72 -16.68 6.15
CA GLN A 252 -41.94 -16.38 7.33
C GLN A 252 -40.75 -15.50 6.97
N MET A 253 -40.30 -14.69 7.93
CA MET A 253 -39.14 -13.82 7.79
C MET A 253 -38.22 -13.96 9.00
N SER A 254 -36.89 -13.93 8.73
CA SER A 254 -35.82 -13.76 9.73
C SER A 254 -34.98 -12.55 9.33
N THR A 255 -34.52 -11.76 10.32
CA THR A 255 -33.81 -10.49 10.09
C THR A 255 -32.33 -10.53 10.46
N ASN A 256 -31.84 -11.60 11.11
CA ASN A 256 -30.48 -11.61 11.65
C ASN A 256 -29.64 -12.79 11.13
N GLY A 257 -30.14 -13.51 10.12
CA GLY A 257 -29.46 -14.70 9.62
C GLY A 257 -29.45 -15.88 10.59
N ASP A 258 -30.10 -15.73 11.73
CA ASP A 258 -30.40 -16.80 12.69
C ASP A 258 -31.65 -17.58 12.24
N ASN A 259 -31.80 -18.77 12.72
CA ASN A 259 -32.92 -19.64 12.40
C ASN A 259 -34.22 -19.26 13.12
N ASN A 260 -34.32 -18.03 13.64
CA ASN A 260 -35.53 -17.50 14.28
C ASN A 260 -36.51 -16.99 13.22
N TRP A 261 -37.42 -17.85 12.80
CA TRP A 261 -38.44 -17.58 11.80
C TRP A 261 -39.73 -17.04 12.44
N ASN A 262 -40.15 -15.87 12.00
CA ASN A 262 -41.42 -15.28 12.44
C ASN A 262 -42.42 -15.27 11.28
N ASP A 263 -43.65 -15.66 11.57
CA ASP A 263 -44.74 -15.58 10.61
C ASP A 263 -44.98 -14.16 10.20
N ILE A 264 -45.11 -13.92 8.90
CA ILE A 264 -45.54 -12.63 8.37
C ILE A 264 -47.07 -12.57 8.41
N PRO A 265 -47.67 -11.67 9.21
CA PRO A 265 -49.12 -11.62 9.38
C PRO A 265 -49.84 -11.44 8.04
N GLY A 266 -50.81 -12.33 7.75
CA GLY A 266 -51.62 -12.28 6.53
C GLY A 266 -50.93 -12.74 5.24
N ALA A 267 -49.69 -13.18 5.30
CA ALA A 267 -48.93 -13.70 4.13
C ALA A 267 -49.24 -15.19 3.91
N THR A 268 -50.47 -15.52 3.60
CA THR A 268 -51.03 -16.88 3.50
C THR A 268 -51.32 -17.31 2.06
N ASN A 269 -50.85 -16.57 1.07
CA ASN A 269 -51.03 -16.91 -0.35
C ASN A 269 -49.76 -17.61 -0.88
N GLN A 270 -49.91 -18.35 -1.98
CA GLN A 270 -48.81 -18.95 -2.71
C GLN A 270 -47.73 -17.93 -3.10
N THR A 271 -48.15 -16.69 -3.40
CA THR A 271 -47.27 -15.57 -3.71
C THR A 271 -47.25 -14.57 -2.58
N PHE A 272 -46.10 -14.01 -2.29
CA PHE A 272 -45.91 -12.95 -1.32
C PHE A 272 -45.20 -11.76 -1.96
N LEU A 273 -45.76 -10.56 -1.73
CA LEU A 273 -45.17 -9.31 -2.18
C LEU A 273 -44.49 -8.63 -1.01
N ARG A 274 -43.17 -8.58 -1.07
CA ARG A 274 -42.33 -7.94 -0.04
C ARG A 274 -42.54 -6.42 -0.06
N THR A 275 -42.74 -5.82 1.10
CA THR A 275 -42.77 -4.36 1.28
C THR A 275 -41.34 -3.84 1.51
N PRO A 276 -41.06 -2.56 1.16
CA PRO A 276 -39.77 -1.94 1.43
C PRO A 276 -39.37 -1.99 2.92
N THR A 277 -38.09 -2.21 3.20
CA THR A 277 -37.50 -2.28 4.54
C THR A 277 -36.20 -1.48 4.57
N SER A 278 -35.70 -1.12 5.76
CA SER A 278 -34.39 -0.48 5.95
C SER A 278 -33.26 -1.41 5.51
N ALA A 279 -32.02 -0.86 5.43
CA ALA A 279 -30.84 -1.64 5.13
C ALA A 279 -30.67 -2.80 6.13
N GLY A 280 -30.31 -3.96 5.59
CA GLY A 280 -30.16 -5.20 6.34
C GLY A 280 -30.35 -6.43 5.48
N ASP A 281 -30.06 -7.59 6.03
CA ASP A 281 -30.25 -8.90 5.39
C ASP A 281 -31.59 -9.50 5.90
N TYR A 282 -32.49 -9.78 4.98
CA TYR A 282 -33.81 -10.32 5.23
C TYR A 282 -33.92 -11.70 4.58
N LEU A 283 -34.18 -12.70 5.40
CA LEU A 283 -34.40 -14.06 4.95
C LEU A 283 -35.88 -14.34 4.89
N TYR A 284 -36.33 -14.98 3.83
CA TYR A 284 -37.72 -15.36 3.61
C TYR A 284 -37.81 -16.84 3.31
N ARG A 285 -38.80 -17.52 3.86
CA ARG A 285 -39.21 -18.87 3.47
C ARG A 285 -40.73 -18.97 3.50
N CYS A 286 -41.25 -19.93 2.80
CA CYS A 286 -42.67 -20.28 2.88
C CYS A 286 -42.83 -21.66 3.50
N THR A 287 -43.62 -21.79 4.52
CA THR A 287 -44.08 -23.10 5.00
C THR A 287 -45.38 -23.47 4.31
N ILE A 288 -45.51 -24.72 3.89
CA ILE A 288 -46.74 -25.29 3.30
C ILE A 288 -47.16 -26.49 4.10
N SER A 289 -48.45 -26.54 4.40
CA SER A 289 -49.12 -27.70 5.03
C SER A 289 -50.37 -28.10 4.23
N ASP A 290 -50.95 -29.24 4.54
CA ASP A 290 -52.36 -29.44 4.15
C ASP A 290 -53.26 -28.62 5.07
N ALA A 291 -54.29 -27.98 4.54
CA ALA A 291 -55.20 -27.11 5.30
C ALA A 291 -55.90 -27.83 6.48
N SER A 292 -56.08 -29.14 6.38
CA SER A 292 -56.62 -29.99 7.47
C SER A 292 -55.70 -30.10 8.68
N PHE A 293 -54.39 -29.87 8.49
CA PHE A 293 -53.37 -29.99 9.52
C PHE A 293 -52.63 -28.65 9.80
N ALA A 294 -53.15 -27.53 9.30
CA ALA A 294 -52.54 -26.22 9.44
C ALA A 294 -52.37 -25.78 10.92
N GLY A 295 -53.07 -26.39 11.86
CA GLY A 295 -52.88 -26.14 13.30
C GLY A 295 -51.80 -26.98 13.98
N ILE A 296 -51.12 -27.87 13.24
CA ILE A 296 -50.07 -28.77 13.76
C ILE A 296 -48.73 -28.30 13.19
N SER A 297 -47.89 -27.73 14.03
CA SER A 297 -46.60 -27.12 13.57
C SER A 297 -45.69 -28.13 12.85
N SER A 298 -45.67 -29.39 13.29
CA SER A 298 -44.90 -30.45 12.66
C SER A 298 -45.38 -30.88 11.27
N CYS A 299 -46.57 -30.37 10.82
CA CYS A 299 -47.08 -30.54 9.47
C CYS A 299 -46.69 -29.41 8.52
N HIS A 300 -45.94 -28.42 9.00
CA HIS A 300 -45.49 -27.28 8.20
C HIS A 300 -44.12 -27.57 7.61
N PHE A 301 -44.05 -27.72 6.30
CA PHE A 301 -42.79 -28.02 5.59
C PHE A 301 -42.22 -26.73 5.02
N PRO A 302 -40.99 -26.34 5.39
CA PRO A 302 -40.39 -25.13 4.92
C PRO A 302 -39.82 -25.30 3.50
N SER A 303 -39.85 -24.20 2.74
CA SER A 303 -39.12 -24.10 1.47
C SER A 303 -37.64 -23.86 1.70
N ASN A 304 -36.87 -23.87 0.60
CA ASN A 304 -35.57 -23.23 0.58
C ASN A 304 -35.70 -21.74 0.97
N GLN A 305 -34.62 -21.22 1.47
CA GLN A 305 -34.49 -19.82 1.88
C GLN A 305 -34.27 -18.90 0.68
N LEU A 306 -34.92 -17.75 0.70
CA LEU A 306 -34.66 -16.61 -0.19
C LEU A 306 -34.03 -15.49 0.62
N THR A 307 -33.00 -14.86 0.08
CA THR A 307 -32.30 -13.77 0.75
C THR A 307 -32.51 -12.45 -0.01
N VAL A 308 -32.99 -11.43 0.68
CA VAL A 308 -33.03 -10.06 0.18
C VAL A 308 -32.05 -9.22 0.99
N LYS A 309 -30.98 -8.80 0.33
CA LYS A 309 -30.00 -7.88 0.90
C LYS A 309 -30.39 -6.45 0.55
N VAL A 310 -30.78 -5.67 1.53
CA VAL A 310 -31.03 -4.23 1.37
C VAL A 310 -29.78 -3.50 1.80
N VAL A 311 -29.14 -2.81 0.87
CA VAL A 311 -27.87 -2.10 1.12
C VAL A 311 -28.11 -0.60 1.16
N ASN A 312 -27.35 0.09 2.01
CA ASN A 312 -27.34 1.53 2.04
C ASN A 312 -26.81 2.09 0.70
N PRO A 313 -27.29 3.27 0.28
CA PRO A 313 -26.63 4.00 -0.81
C PRO A 313 -25.16 4.25 -0.46
N PRO A 314 -24.28 4.44 -1.44
CA PRO A 314 -22.93 4.85 -1.16
C PRO A 314 -22.95 6.23 -0.48
N PHE A 315 -21.94 6.54 0.26
CA PHE A 315 -21.71 7.90 0.76
C PHE A 315 -20.88 8.66 -0.28
N ALA A 316 -21.56 9.39 -1.15
CA ALA A 316 -20.88 10.24 -2.13
C ALA A 316 -20.15 11.38 -1.42
N GLN A 317 -18.89 11.58 -1.75
CA GLN A 317 -18.08 12.66 -1.18
C GLN A 317 -17.24 13.33 -2.28
N ALA A 318 -17.54 14.59 -2.57
CA ALA A 318 -16.75 15.46 -3.40
C ALA A 318 -15.80 16.31 -2.52
N THR A 319 -14.71 16.81 -3.08
CA THR A 319 -13.91 17.83 -2.40
C THR A 319 -14.77 19.06 -2.13
N ASN A 320 -14.94 19.44 -0.87
CA ASN A 320 -15.91 20.47 -0.46
C ASN A 320 -15.76 21.83 -1.17
N TYR A 321 -14.52 22.20 -1.50
CA TYR A 321 -14.23 23.48 -2.11
C TYR A 321 -12.99 23.39 -2.99
N VAL A 322 -13.08 23.86 -4.21
CA VAL A 322 -11.99 23.86 -5.19
C VAL A 322 -11.82 25.26 -5.75
N TYR A 323 -10.58 25.67 -5.94
CA TYR A 323 -10.28 26.93 -6.61
C TYR A 323 -9.24 26.75 -7.71
N GLY A 324 -9.30 27.60 -8.70
CA GLY A 324 -8.37 27.60 -9.83
C GLY A 324 -7.99 29.01 -10.24
N CYS A 325 -6.92 29.11 -11.01
CA CYS A 325 -6.51 30.34 -11.66
C CYS A 325 -7.09 30.40 -13.07
N TYR A 326 -7.52 31.57 -13.50
CA TYR A 326 -7.99 31.78 -14.88
C TYR A 326 -6.97 31.20 -15.88
N GLY A 327 -7.43 30.39 -16.81
CA GLY A 327 -6.61 29.70 -17.82
C GLY A 327 -5.86 28.46 -17.33
N SER A 328 -5.94 28.10 -16.04
CA SER A 328 -5.33 26.87 -15.52
C SER A 328 -6.23 25.65 -15.72
N THR A 329 -5.72 24.46 -15.42
CA THR A 329 -6.51 23.23 -15.30
C THR A 329 -6.82 22.97 -13.83
N VAL A 330 -8.08 22.69 -13.53
CA VAL A 330 -8.55 22.31 -12.19
C VAL A 330 -8.99 20.87 -12.20
N ASN A 331 -8.56 20.09 -11.22
CA ASN A 331 -8.98 18.71 -11.05
C ASN A 331 -10.03 18.61 -9.96
N LEU A 332 -11.17 18.01 -10.28
CA LEU A 332 -12.19 17.62 -9.34
C LEU A 332 -11.87 16.21 -8.83
N PHE A 333 -12.46 15.84 -7.71
CA PHE A 333 -12.32 14.49 -7.18
C PHE A 333 -13.55 14.12 -6.34
N ALA A 334 -13.97 12.85 -6.48
CA ALA A 334 -15.02 12.28 -5.62
C ALA A 334 -14.65 10.87 -5.17
N SER A 335 -15.34 10.42 -4.11
CA SER A 335 -15.22 9.05 -3.57
C SER A 335 -16.60 8.51 -3.20
N GLY A 336 -16.67 7.23 -2.82
CA GLY A 336 -17.87 6.56 -2.34
C GLY A 336 -18.55 5.65 -3.36
N GLY A 337 -18.25 5.72 -4.65
CA GLY A 337 -18.83 4.88 -5.71
C GLY A 337 -17.85 4.00 -6.45
N SER A 338 -18.35 3.13 -7.31
CA SER A 338 -17.59 2.38 -8.30
C SER A 338 -17.55 3.10 -9.65
N THR A 339 -18.57 3.88 -9.96
CA THR A 339 -18.66 4.74 -11.15
C THR A 339 -19.14 6.12 -10.74
N TYR A 340 -18.75 7.12 -11.54
CA TYR A 340 -19.02 8.52 -11.24
C TYR A 340 -19.55 9.21 -12.47
N GLU A 341 -20.44 10.16 -12.26
CA GLU A 341 -21.00 11.04 -13.29
C GLU A 341 -21.04 12.45 -12.73
N TRP A 342 -20.45 13.40 -13.45
CA TRP A 342 -20.33 14.78 -13.04
C TRP A 342 -21.09 15.71 -13.97
N TRP A 343 -21.70 16.74 -13.41
CA TRP A 343 -22.31 17.86 -14.13
C TRP A 343 -21.84 19.17 -13.49
N GLY A 344 -21.69 20.18 -14.31
CA GLY A 344 -21.24 21.48 -13.84
C GLY A 344 -21.60 22.63 -14.78
N PRO A 345 -21.13 23.85 -14.44
CA PRO A 345 -21.34 25.03 -15.29
C PRO A 345 -20.78 24.86 -16.69
N ASN A 346 -21.22 25.73 -17.59
CA ASN A 346 -20.76 25.79 -18.98
C ASN A 346 -20.92 24.46 -19.75
N GLY A 347 -21.92 23.63 -19.35
CA GLY A 347 -22.18 22.34 -19.97
C GLY A 347 -21.14 21.24 -19.63
N PHE A 348 -20.40 21.41 -18.55
CA PHE A 348 -19.44 20.39 -18.11
C PHE A 348 -20.13 19.07 -17.80
N HIS A 349 -19.62 17.98 -18.37
CA HIS A 349 -20.05 16.61 -18.09
C HIS A 349 -18.84 15.66 -18.17
N ALA A 350 -18.74 14.73 -17.23
CA ALA A 350 -17.67 13.73 -17.21
C ALA A 350 -18.09 12.45 -16.44
N ASN A 351 -17.54 11.31 -16.87
CA ASN A 351 -17.87 9.99 -16.32
C ASN A 351 -16.65 9.30 -15.68
N VAL A 352 -15.83 10.05 -14.96
CA VAL A 352 -14.63 9.55 -14.26
C VAL A 352 -14.60 10.07 -12.82
N GLN A 353 -13.89 9.37 -11.96
CA GLN A 353 -13.78 9.71 -10.53
C GLN A 353 -13.20 11.12 -10.29
N GLY A 354 -12.18 11.48 -11.05
CA GLY A 354 -11.46 12.74 -10.92
C GLY A 354 -11.30 13.44 -12.26
N PRO A 355 -12.33 14.11 -12.79
CA PRO A 355 -12.22 14.81 -14.05
C PRO A 355 -11.40 16.11 -13.93
N ALA A 356 -10.73 16.45 -15.01
CA ALA A 356 -10.06 17.73 -15.18
C ALA A 356 -10.98 18.73 -15.91
N VAL A 357 -11.03 19.96 -15.43
CA VAL A 357 -11.63 21.11 -16.11
C VAL A 357 -10.47 21.95 -16.69
N PRO A 358 -10.15 21.83 -17.98
CA PRO A 358 -9.01 22.52 -18.57
C PRO A 358 -9.32 23.99 -18.91
N ASN A 359 -8.29 24.84 -18.86
CA ASN A 359 -8.36 26.25 -19.27
C ASN A 359 -9.55 27.01 -18.65
N VAL A 360 -9.75 26.85 -17.34
CA VAL A 360 -10.92 27.40 -16.65
C VAL A 360 -11.06 28.90 -16.84
N THR A 361 -12.29 29.33 -17.10
CA THR A 361 -12.74 30.72 -17.22
C THR A 361 -13.76 31.04 -16.14
N PHE A 362 -14.16 32.29 -15.97
CA PHE A 362 -15.20 32.66 -15.00
C PHE A 362 -16.55 31.99 -15.26
N ASN A 363 -16.81 31.55 -16.50
CA ASN A 363 -18.04 30.83 -16.83
C ASN A 363 -18.05 29.37 -16.28
N ASP A 364 -16.88 28.84 -15.92
CA ASP A 364 -16.74 27.51 -15.34
C ASP A 364 -16.84 27.54 -13.80
N ALA A 365 -16.89 28.75 -13.21
CA ALA A 365 -17.13 28.91 -11.78
C ALA A 365 -18.56 28.55 -11.40
N GLY A 366 -18.74 27.87 -10.25
CA GLY A 366 -20.05 27.49 -9.74
C GLY A 366 -20.06 26.10 -9.11
N ILE A 367 -21.25 25.53 -9.00
CA ILE A 367 -21.47 24.25 -8.36
C ILE A 367 -21.31 23.13 -9.39
N TYR A 368 -20.52 22.13 -9.02
CA TYR A 368 -20.40 20.85 -9.70
C TYR A 368 -21.07 19.77 -8.85
N ILE A 369 -21.87 18.93 -9.48
CA ILE A 369 -22.61 17.84 -8.84
C ILE A 369 -21.97 16.55 -9.29
N VAL A 370 -21.70 15.64 -8.36
CA VAL A 370 -21.27 14.27 -8.66
C VAL A 370 -22.32 13.29 -8.21
N LYS A 371 -22.60 12.30 -9.04
CA LYS A 371 -23.35 11.09 -8.70
C LYS A 371 -22.37 9.93 -8.62
N ALA A 372 -22.20 9.37 -7.42
CA ALA A 372 -21.39 8.19 -7.17
C ALA A 372 -22.31 6.95 -7.15
N THR A 373 -22.03 5.97 -7.99
CA THR A 373 -22.88 4.77 -8.14
C THR A 373 -22.07 3.52 -7.81
N THR A 374 -22.64 2.60 -7.02
CA THR A 374 -22.05 1.30 -6.70
C THR A 374 -22.20 0.32 -7.87
N ALA A 375 -21.51 -0.83 -7.80
CA ALA A 375 -21.61 -1.89 -8.82
C ALA A 375 -23.03 -2.47 -8.97
N ILE A 376 -23.86 -2.38 -7.94
CA ILE A 376 -25.26 -2.84 -7.94
C ILE A 376 -26.26 -1.75 -8.30
N GLY A 377 -25.79 -0.54 -8.65
CA GLY A 377 -26.62 0.56 -9.11
C GLY A 377 -27.15 1.49 -8.02
N CYS A 378 -26.80 1.29 -6.73
CA CYS A 378 -27.11 2.27 -5.69
C CYS A 378 -26.29 3.53 -5.92
N PHE A 379 -26.89 4.69 -5.76
CA PHE A 379 -26.23 5.96 -5.97
C PHE A 379 -26.54 6.96 -4.86
N ASP A 380 -25.64 7.90 -4.73
CA ASP A 380 -25.76 9.09 -3.92
C ASP A 380 -25.13 10.26 -4.66
N THR A 381 -25.43 11.48 -4.27
CA THR A 381 -24.93 12.69 -4.91
C THR A 381 -24.32 13.64 -3.89
N ASP A 382 -23.23 14.28 -4.30
CA ASP A 382 -22.61 15.35 -3.52
C ASP A 382 -22.23 16.51 -4.44
N THR A 383 -21.86 17.64 -3.85
CA THR A 383 -21.55 18.86 -4.58
C THR A 383 -20.21 19.45 -4.16
N THR A 384 -19.53 20.06 -5.11
CA THR A 384 -18.36 20.91 -4.85
C THR A 384 -18.54 22.26 -5.54
N SER A 385 -17.93 23.29 -4.99
CA SER A 385 -17.92 24.61 -5.62
C SER A 385 -16.54 24.94 -6.18
N LEU A 386 -16.49 25.37 -7.45
CA LEU A 386 -15.30 25.89 -8.09
C LEU A 386 -15.31 27.42 -8.11
N THR A 387 -14.27 28.02 -7.56
CA THR A 387 -14.03 29.45 -7.63
C THR A 387 -12.80 29.76 -8.49
N ILE A 388 -12.90 30.73 -9.38
CA ILE A 388 -11.83 31.11 -10.29
C ILE A 388 -11.26 32.48 -9.88
N TYR A 389 -9.93 32.56 -9.80
CA TYR A 389 -9.21 33.78 -9.45
C TYR A 389 -8.32 34.25 -10.60
N GLU A 390 -8.23 35.54 -10.79
CA GLU A 390 -7.25 36.15 -11.71
C GLU A 390 -5.85 36.08 -11.13
N ALA A 391 -4.86 35.99 -12.02
CA ALA A 391 -3.47 36.22 -11.66
C ALA A 391 -3.26 37.70 -11.33
N PRO A 392 -2.35 38.06 -10.42
CA PRO A 392 -2.01 39.45 -10.18
C PRO A 392 -1.31 40.03 -11.40
N LEU A 393 -1.44 41.34 -11.62
CA LEU A 393 -0.68 42.04 -12.66
C LEU A 393 0.74 42.32 -12.14
N ALA A 394 1.70 41.50 -12.54
CA ALA A 394 3.09 41.68 -12.13
C ALA A 394 3.74 42.88 -12.83
N THR A 395 4.51 43.67 -12.09
CA THR A 395 5.38 44.72 -12.61
C THR A 395 6.84 44.41 -12.27
N LEU A 396 7.79 44.88 -13.09
CA LEU A 396 9.22 44.66 -12.86
C LEU A 396 10.01 45.84 -13.44
N THR A 397 10.92 46.40 -12.65
CA THR A 397 11.88 47.41 -13.05
C THR A 397 13.25 47.17 -12.39
N PRO A 398 14.33 47.39 -13.12
CA PRO A 398 14.44 47.56 -14.57
C PRO A 398 14.18 46.25 -15.34
N ILE A 399 13.93 46.34 -16.67
CA ILE A 399 13.66 45.14 -17.50
C ILE A 399 14.89 44.65 -18.28
N ILE A 400 15.91 45.51 -18.41
CA ILE A 400 17.21 45.20 -19.02
C ILE A 400 18.28 45.84 -18.16
N VAL A 401 19.35 45.11 -17.87
CA VAL A 401 20.45 45.58 -17.02
C VAL A 401 21.79 45.20 -17.63
N SER A 402 22.69 46.17 -17.67
CA SER A 402 24.10 45.95 -17.97
C SER A 402 24.94 46.47 -16.82
N ILE A 403 25.76 45.60 -16.21
CA ILE A 403 26.61 45.96 -15.06
C ILE A 403 28.00 45.38 -15.22
N CYS A 404 28.92 45.95 -14.47
CA CYS A 404 30.27 45.36 -14.39
C CYS A 404 30.34 44.21 -13.40
N GLU A 405 31.21 43.27 -13.64
CA GLU A 405 31.47 42.15 -12.75
C GLU A 405 31.74 42.63 -11.32
N GLY A 406 30.96 42.10 -10.36
CA GLY A 406 31.04 42.49 -8.96
C GLY A 406 30.21 43.69 -8.55
N ASP A 407 29.56 44.39 -9.47
CA ASP A 407 28.59 45.44 -9.17
C ASP A 407 27.23 44.80 -8.84
N SER A 408 26.34 45.57 -8.27
CA SER A 408 25.00 45.14 -7.90
C SER A 408 23.96 46.20 -8.21
N ILE A 409 22.73 45.75 -8.44
CA ILE A 409 21.58 46.62 -8.67
C ILE A 409 20.37 46.10 -7.94
N GLN A 410 19.51 46.96 -7.45
CA GLN A 410 18.23 46.60 -6.86
C GLN A 410 17.19 46.40 -7.96
N LEU A 411 16.54 45.24 -7.92
CA LEU A 411 15.35 44.94 -8.70
C LEU A 411 14.11 45.37 -7.91
N ASN A 412 13.04 45.72 -8.57
CA ASN A 412 11.78 46.09 -7.97
C ASN A 412 10.64 45.38 -8.72
N ALA A 413 10.06 44.38 -8.11
CA ALA A 413 8.84 43.76 -8.58
C ALA A 413 7.64 44.25 -7.77
N GLY A 414 6.47 44.29 -8.41
CA GLY A 414 5.22 44.69 -7.79
C GLY A 414 4.04 43.84 -8.30
N GLY A 415 2.86 44.09 -7.73
CA GLY A 415 1.61 43.47 -8.19
C GLY A 415 0.92 42.60 -7.13
N SER A 416 1.63 42.13 -6.09
CA SER A 416 1.02 41.37 -5.00
C SER A 416 1.95 41.29 -3.78
N LEU A 417 1.68 40.34 -2.86
CA LEU A 417 2.40 40.22 -1.59
C LEU A 417 3.43 39.06 -1.54
N ARG A 418 3.40 38.13 -2.47
CA ARG A 418 4.30 36.98 -2.50
C ARG A 418 5.07 36.92 -3.81
N TYR A 419 6.38 36.72 -3.68
CA TYR A 419 7.32 36.70 -4.79
C TYR A 419 8.17 35.47 -4.76
N LYS A 420 8.59 34.98 -5.92
CA LYS A 420 9.62 33.97 -6.07
C LYS A 420 10.43 34.22 -7.31
N TRP A 421 11.71 34.50 -7.10
CA TRP A 421 12.67 34.72 -8.17
C TRP A 421 13.40 33.41 -8.54
N SER A 422 13.74 33.30 -9.80
CA SER A 422 14.50 32.17 -10.33
C SER A 422 15.37 32.64 -11.51
N PRO A 423 16.63 32.19 -11.57
CA PRO A 423 17.37 31.48 -10.52
C PRO A 423 17.68 32.40 -9.32
N SER A 424 18.07 31.85 -8.19
CA SER A 424 18.42 32.60 -6.98
C SER A 424 19.89 33.07 -6.95
N THR A 425 20.72 32.56 -7.88
CA THR A 425 22.16 32.88 -7.94
C THR A 425 22.42 34.37 -8.04
N GLY A 426 23.15 34.90 -7.09
CA GLY A 426 23.50 36.35 -7.08
C GLY A 426 22.40 37.26 -6.57
N LEU A 427 21.27 36.76 -6.12
CA LEU A 427 20.23 37.55 -5.45
C LEU A 427 20.43 37.56 -3.93
N SER A 428 20.16 38.68 -3.30
CA SER A 428 20.21 38.83 -1.83
C SER A 428 19.12 37.97 -1.14
N ASN A 429 17.96 37.88 -1.77
CA ASN A 429 16.83 37.03 -1.33
C ASN A 429 15.90 36.82 -2.52
N ASP A 430 15.46 35.59 -2.72
CA ASP A 430 14.63 35.21 -3.86
C ASP A 430 13.11 35.24 -3.58
N THR A 431 12.71 35.73 -2.41
CA THR A 431 11.30 35.80 -1.99
C THR A 431 10.78 37.19 -1.68
N ILE A 432 11.63 38.22 -1.77
CA ILE A 432 11.23 39.59 -1.54
C ILE A 432 10.95 40.33 -2.85
N PRO A 433 10.14 41.39 -2.84
CA PRO A 433 9.83 42.18 -4.06
C PRO A 433 11.03 42.92 -4.65
N ASN A 434 12.00 43.24 -3.82
CA ASN A 434 13.10 44.15 -4.16
C ASN A 434 14.48 43.57 -3.81
N PRO A 435 14.87 42.40 -4.36
CA PRO A 435 16.19 41.84 -4.10
C PRO A 435 17.30 42.68 -4.75
N ILE A 436 18.47 42.64 -4.12
CA ILE A 436 19.70 43.13 -4.74
C ILE A 436 20.28 42.00 -5.58
N ALA A 437 20.50 42.26 -6.87
CA ALA A 437 21.09 41.32 -7.82
C ALA A 437 22.58 41.64 -8.03
N LYS A 438 23.45 40.67 -7.86
CA LYS A 438 24.89 40.69 -8.10
C LYS A 438 25.33 39.41 -8.82
N PRO A 439 24.92 39.23 -10.07
CA PRO A 439 25.25 38.03 -10.81
C PRO A 439 26.73 37.96 -11.21
N PRO A 440 27.33 36.76 -11.22
CA PRO A 440 28.73 36.60 -11.64
C PRO A 440 28.91 36.55 -13.17
N ASN A 441 27.85 36.25 -13.91
CA ASN A 441 27.83 36.16 -15.38
C ASN A 441 26.47 36.60 -15.91
N ASP A 442 26.33 36.67 -17.23
CA ASP A 442 25.06 36.93 -17.90
C ASP A 442 23.99 35.97 -17.40
N ILE A 443 22.83 36.50 -17.07
CA ILE A 443 21.74 35.73 -16.47
C ILE A 443 20.39 36.39 -16.74
N THR A 444 19.35 35.60 -16.82
CA THR A 444 17.98 36.14 -16.85
C THR A 444 17.28 35.71 -15.55
N TYR A 445 16.85 36.71 -14.78
CA TYR A 445 16.01 36.47 -13.61
C TYR A 445 14.55 36.56 -14.01
N THR A 446 13.79 35.61 -13.52
CA THR A 446 12.34 35.60 -13.69
C THR A 446 11.69 35.69 -12.31
N VAL A 447 10.76 36.60 -12.12
CA VAL A 447 9.96 36.70 -10.91
C VAL A 447 8.56 36.17 -11.17
N ARG A 448 8.09 35.31 -10.29
CA ARG A 448 6.68 34.93 -10.17
C ARG A 448 6.07 35.75 -9.04
N VAL A 449 5.02 36.45 -9.32
CA VAL A 449 4.26 37.25 -8.37
C VAL A 449 2.94 36.58 -8.12
N TYR A 450 2.68 36.18 -6.87
CA TYR A 450 1.54 35.35 -6.50
C TYR A 450 0.50 36.14 -5.72
N ASN A 451 -0.78 35.92 -5.99
CA ASN A 451 -1.86 36.33 -5.08
C ASN A 451 -2.00 35.35 -3.91
N GLN A 452 -2.96 35.57 -3.00
CA GLN A 452 -3.23 34.69 -1.85
C GLN A 452 -3.70 33.29 -2.25
N TYR A 453 -4.22 33.10 -3.46
CA TYR A 453 -4.73 31.84 -4.01
C TYR A 453 -3.71 31.11 -4.88
N THR A 454 -2.44 31.52 -4.85
CA THR A 454 -1.33 30.95 -5.62
C THR A 454 -1.37 31.21 -7.13
N CYS A 455 -2.33 31.97 -7.63
CA CYS A 455 -2.29 32.42 -9.02
C CYS A 455 -1.15 33.41 -9.21
N PHE A 456 -0.44 33.32 -10.32
CA PHE A 456 0.76 34.12 -10.54
C PHE A 456 0.86 34.67 -11.94
N ASP A 457 1.51 35.83 -12.06
CA ASP A 457 2.05 36.36 -13.30
C ASP A 457 3.59 36.36 -13.27
N ILE A 458 4.21 36.41 -14.42
CA ILE A 458 5.65 36.25 -14.61
C ILE A 458 6.22 37.49 -15.33
N LYS A 459 7.33 38.02 -14.81
CA LYS A 459 8.16 38.99 -15.48
C LYS A 459 9.61 38.57 -15.44
N SER A 460 10.39 39.02 -16.42
CA SER A 460 11.81 38.66 -16.53
C SER A 460 12.67 39.90 -16.80
N VAL A 461 13.91 39.84 -16.29
CA VAL A 461 14.95 40.83 -16.51
C VAL A 461 16.23 40.15 -16.95
N GLY A 462 16.77 40.58 -18.09
CA GLY A 462 18.05 40.10 -18.61
C GLY A 462 19.21 40.93 -18.07
N PHE A 463 20.25 40.25 -17.62
CA PHE A 463 21.51 40.86 -17.19
C PHE A 463 22.62 40.52 -18.17
N THR A 464 23.34 41.57 -18.58
CA THR A 464 24.64 41.48 -19.23
C THR A 464 25.73 41.90 -18.24
N VAL A 465 26.66 41.01 -17.96
CA VAL A 465 27.74 41.23 -16.98
C VAL A 465 29.07 41.41 -17.70
N TRP A 466 29.52 42.62 -17.75
CA TRP A 466 30.79 42.95 -18.37
C TRP A 466 31.96 42.60 -17.45
N LYS A 467 32.87 41.79 -17.94
CA LYS A 467 34.08 41.42 -17.21
C LYS A 467 35.00 42.62 -17.07
N LYS A 468 35.49 42.84 -15.85
CA LYS A 468 36.47 43.89 -15.57
C LYS A 468 37.76 43.68 -16.35
N PRO A 469 38.40 44.73 -16.80
CA PRO A 469 39.68 44.63 -17.49
C PRO A 469 40.74 44.04 -16.55
N LYS A 470 41.60 43.19 -17.08
CA LYS A 470 42.82 42.72 -16.41
C LYS A 470 44.00 42.84 -17.36
N ALA A 471 45.01 43.57 -16.92
CA ALA A 471 46.27 43.70 -17.61
C ALA A 471 47.25 42.65 -17.08
N PHE A 472 48.05 42.11 -17.95
CA PHE A 472 49.21 41.29 -17.65
C PHE A 472 50.33 41.69 -18.59
N ALA A 473 51.37 42.37 -18.09
CA ALA A 473 52.47 42.90 -18.86
C ALA A 473 53.55 41.85 -19.21
N GLY A 474 53.42 40.65 -18.63
CA GLY A 474 54.42 39.61 -18.69
C GLY A 474 55.51 39.76 -17.61
N PRO A 475 56.36 38.79 -17.44
CA PRO A 475 57.43 38.81 -16.46
C PRO A 475 58.55 39.79 -16.88
N ASP A 476 59.28 40.33 -15.91
CA ASP A 476 60.47 41.13 -16.14
C ASP A 476 61.48 40.35 -17.01
N GLN A 477 62.13 41.03 -17.95
CA GLN A 477 62.99 40.40 -18.91
C GLN A 477 64.39 41.05 -18.90
N TYR A 478 65.39 40.27 -19.07
CA TYR A 478 66.76 40.70 -19.30
C TYR A 478 67.04 40.72 -20.80
N PHE A 479 67.67 41.76 -21.29
CA PHE A 479 67.95 41.88 -22.71
C PHE A 479 69.35 42.46 -22.97
N ARG A 480 69.84 42.20 -24.14
CA ARG A 480 71.11 42.73 -24.62
C ARG A 480 70.91 44.10 -25.32
N LYS A 481 71.68 45.11 -24.93
CA LYS A 481 71.64 46.43 -25.59
C LYS A 481 71.69 46.31 -27.10
N GLY A 482 70.81 47.02 -27.79
CA GLY A 482 70.73 47.02 -29.25
C GLY A 482 69.95 45.84 -29.86
N ARG A 483 69.56 44.83 -29.08
CA ARG A 483 68.64 43.77 -29.49
C ARG A 483 67.22 44.16 -29.21
N ALA A 484 66.32 43.73 -30.11
CA ALA A 484 64.88 43.90 -29.87
C ALA A 484 64.37 42.80 -28.95
N VAL A 485 63.47 43.15 -28.02
CA VAL A 485 62.81 42.28 -27.06
C VAL A 485 61.31 42.25 -27.37
N GLN A 486 60.72 41.05 -27.33
CA GLN A 486 59.29 40.90 -27.48
C GLN A 486 58.61 41.07 -26.10
N LEU A 487 57.73 42.03 -25.94
CA LEU A 487 56.85 42.09 -24.77
C LEU A 487 55.73 41.04 -24.95
N ASN A 488 55.39 40.36 -23.86
CA ASN A 488 54.37 39.29 -23.87
C ASN A 488 53.19 39.69 -23.02
N GLY A 489 52.57 40.84 -23.38
CA GLY A 489 51.37 41.32 -22.71
C GLY A 489 50.16 40.50 -23.05
N ASN A 490 49.27 40.39 -22.11
CA ASN A 490 47.94 39.84 -22.29
C ASN A 490 46.90 40.76 -21.65
N ALA A 491 45.69 40.77 -22.20
CA ALA A 491 44.58 41.57 -21.71
C ALA A 491 43.31 40.78 -21.79
N THR A 492 42.53 40.78 -20.68
CA THR A 492 41.21 40.17 -20.64
C THR A 492 40.17 41.16 -20.14
N GLY A 493 38.90 40.93 -20.47
CA GLY A 493 37.78 41.81 -20.12
C GLY A 493 36.77 41.87 -21.25
N THR A 494 35.65 42.53 -21.00
CA THR A 494 34.62 42.75 -22.02
C THR A 494 34.78 44.11 -22.66
N ASN A 495 34.86 44.18 -24.00
CA ASN A 495 34.98 45.40 -24.80
C ASN A 495 36.09 46.30 -24.26
N ILE A 496 37.33 45.83 -24.36
CA ILE A 496 38.54 46.50 -23.82
C ILE A 496 39.34 47.17 -24.91
N SER A 497 40.01 48.28 -24.55
CA SER A 497 41.14 48.86 -25.26
C SER A 497 42.38 48.83 -24.39
N TYR A 498 43.57 48.79 -25.01
CA TYR A 498 44.82 48.67 -24.28
C TYR A 498 45.92 49.47 -24.96
N SER A 499 46.89 49.91 -24.17
CA SER A 499 48.06 50.60 -24.64
C SER A 499 49.25 50.46 -23.70
N TRP A 500 50.44 50.49 -24.25
CA TRP A 500 51.67 50.50 -23.50
C TRP A 500 52.22 51.92 -23.29
N SER A 501 52.76 52.19 -22.13
CA SER A 501 53.40 53.44 -21.76
C SER A 501 54.73 53.17 -21.05
N PRO A 502 55.81 53.93 -21.35
CA PRO A 502 55.91 54.96 -22.41
C PRO A 502 55.86 54.29 -23.81
N PRO A 503 55.41 55.01 -24.88
CA PRO A 503 55.36 54.44 -26.23
C PRO A 503 56.74 54.39 -26.90
N THR A 504 57.75 54.98 -26.26
CA THR A 504 59.12 55.11 -26.80
C THR A 504 59.75 53.70 -26.93
N TYR A 505 60.45 53.50 -28.03
CA TYR A 505 61.18 52.31 -28.42
C TYR A 505 60.28 51.10 -28.70
N LEU A 506 58.95 51.24 -28.71
CA LEU A 506 58.00 50.21 -29.15
C LEU A 506 57.70 50.36 -30.64
N ASP A 507 57.56 49.25 -31.33
CA ASP A 507 57.12 49.26 -32.74
C ASP A 507 55.65 49.71 -32.85
N ASN A 508 54.78 49.29 -31.93
CA ASN A 508 53.42 49.78 -31.81
C ASN A 508 52.92 49.65 -30.37
N PRO A 509 52.64 50.77 -29.65
CA PRO A 509 52.21 50.70 -28.24
C PRO A 509 50.78 50.16 -28.05
N ASN A 510 50.00 50.00 -29.13
CA ASN A 510 48.64 49.49 -29.11
C ASN A 510 48.58 47.97 -29.48
N TYR A 511 49.70 47.28 -29.63
CA TYR A 511 49.74 45.83 -29.74
C TYR A 511 49.90 45.20 -28.35
N LEU A 512 49.31 44.05 -28.11
CA LEU A 512 49.50 43.30 -26.84
C LEU A 512 50.93 42.83 -26.68
N ALA A 513 51.55 42.47 -27.75
CA ALA A 513 52.91 41.94 -27.78
C ALA A 513 53.80 42.76 -28.71
N PRO A 514 54.11 44.06 -28.38
CA PRO A 514 55.00 44.87 -29.21
C PRO A 514 56.45 44.45 -29.06
N ARG A 515 57.25 44.83 -30.06
CA ARG A 515 58.72 44.69 -29.97
C ARG A 515 59.31 45.99 -29.47
N SER A 516 60.20 45.85 -28.46
CA SER A 516 60.90 47.00 -27.89
C SER A 516 62.38 46.92 -28.22
N LYS A 517 63.02 48.04 -28.55
CA LYS A 517 64.47 48.17 -28.78
C LYS A 517 65.05 49.34 -28.00
N PRO A 518 65.05 49.28 -26.67
CA PRO A 518 65.46 50.42 -25.86
C PRO A 518 67.00 50.47 -25.76
N PRO A 519 67.57 51.65 -25.55
CA PRO A 519 69.02 51.87 -25.40
C PRO A 519 69.55 51.45 -24.00
N GLY A 520 68.68 51.25 -23.05
CA GLY A 520 68.95 50.87 -21.66
C GLY A 520 67.74 50.29 -20.97
N SER A 521 67.86 49.96 -19.69
CA SER A 521 66.75 49.40 -18.90
C SER A 521 65.57 50.39 -18.92
N ILE A 522 64.37 49.83 -19.05
CA ILE A 522 63.10 50.58 -19.11
C ILE A 522 61.98 49.76 -18.51
N THR A 523 61.02 50.42 -17.90
CA THR A 523 59.79 49.80 -17.44
C THR A 523 58.66 50.22 -18.34
N TYR A 524 57.91 49.27 -18.84
CA TYR A 524 56.68 49.48 -19.59
C TYR A 524 55.47 49.09 -18.74
N SER A 525 54.40 49.91 -18.81
CA SER A 525 53.14 49.61 -18.18
C SER A 525 52.06 49.36 -19.25
N LEU A 526 51.42 48.21 -19.20
CA LEU A 526 50.27 47.86 -20.00
C LEU A 526 49.03 48.36 -19.28
N THR A 527 48.34 49.35 -19.86
CA THR A 527 47.07 49.85 -19.39
C THR A 527 45.94 49.22 -20.21
N VAL A 528 44.97 48.56 -19.55
CA VAL A 528 43.79 47.97 -20.18
C VAL A 528 42.57 48.71 -19.64
N VAL A 529 41.76 49.29 -20.50
CA VAL A 529 40.60 50.12 -20.17
C VAL A 529 39.33 49.44 -20.70
N SER A 530 38.31 49.38 -19.89
CA SER A 530 36.98 48.94 -20.34
C SER A 530 36.27 50.09 -21.05
N ASN A 531 35.82 49.87 -22.27
CA ASN A 531 35.03 50.85 -23.03
C ASN A 531 33.57 50.95 -22.54
N ASN A 532 33.15 49.99 -21.70
CA ASN A 532 31.84 49.95 -21.04
C ASN A 532 31.87 50.58 -19.64
N GLY A 533 32.95 51.22 -19.23
CA GLY A 533 33.04 51.89 -17.94
C GLY A 533 33.36 50.98 -16.75
N CYS A 534 33.81 49.76 -16.99
CA CYS A 534 34.13 48.80 -15.92
C CYS A 534 35.53 48.99 -15.30
N GLY A 535 36.11 50.13 -15.48
CA GLY A 535 37.36 50.50 -14.86
C GLY A 535 38.60 50.28 -15.75
N THR A 536 39.76 50.40 -15.12
CA THR A 536 41.08 50.28 -15.75
C THR A 536 41.92 49.32 -14.93
N SER A 537 42.75 48.53 -15.60
CA SER A 537 43.75 47.68 -14.98
C SER A 537 45.13 48.02 -15.58
N ILE A 538 46.13 48.08 -14.75
CA ILE A 538 47.48 48.39 -15.15
C ILE A 538 48.40 47.30 -14.59
N ASP A 539 49.35 46.84 -15.41
CA ASP A 539 50.46 45.97 -15.01
C ASP A 539 51.74 46.40 -15.69
N SER A 540 52.87 46.08 -15.13
CA SER A 540 54.14 46.61 -15.60
C SER A 540 55.18 45.50 -15.75
N VAL A 541 56.04 45.66 -16.76
CA VAL A 541 57.17 44.79 -17.04
C VAL A 541 58.45 45.60 -17.10
N LYS A 542 59.49 45.16 -16.41
CA LYS A 542 60.81 45.77 -16.45
C LYS A 542 61.67 45.05 -17.49
N LEU A 543 62.20 45.79 -18.45
CA LEU A 543 63.27 45.33 -19.32
C LEU A 543 64.62 45.81 -18.74
N GLU A 544 65.45 44.88 -18.32
CA GLU A 544 66.75 45.16 -17.73
C GLU A 544 67.87 44.88 -18.73
N ALA A 545 68.58 45.94 -19.11
CA ALA A 545 69.65 45.84 -20.09
C ALA A 545 70.89 45.19 -19.46
N ILE A 546 71.30 44.13 -20.06
CA ILE A 546 72.53 43.43 -19.66
C ILE A 546 73.57 43.72 -20.71
N ASP A 547 74.71 44.25 -20.26
CA ASP A 547 75.88 44.50 -21.04
C ASP A 547 77.06 43.67 -20.58
N LYS A 548 76.84 42.85 -19.56
CA LYS A 548 77.80 41.84 -19.03
C LYS A 548 77.14 40.48 -19.01
N LEU A 549 77.96 39.46 -18.97
CA LEU A 549 77.56 38.06 -18.85
C LEU A 549 76.67 37.90 -17.59
N PHE A 550 75.45 37.43 -17.78
CA PHE A 550 74.52 37.15 -16.66
C PHE A 550 74.21 35.67 -16.68
N ILE A 551 74.43 35.01 -15.54
CA ILE A 551 74.23 33.57 -15.35
C ILE A 551 73.11 33.39 -14.33
N PRO A 552 71.88 32.99 -14.72
CA PRO A 552 70.80 32.74 -13.77
C PRO A 552 71.15 31.62 -12.80
N THR A 553 70.75 31.77 -11.54
CA THR A 553 71.02 30.78 -10.48
C THR A 553 69.86 29.75 -10.31
N GLY A 554 68.81 29.86 -11.11
CA GLY A 554 67.68 28.90 -11.10
C GLY A 554 66.77 29.08 -12.32
N PHE A 555 65.96 28.01 -12.59
CA PHE A 555 64.92 28.04 -13.61
C PHE A 555 63.85 26.98 -13.30
N THR A 556 62.66 27.13 -13.91
CA THR A 556 61.42 26.39 -13.62
C THR A 556 60.83 25.79 -14.90
N PRO A 557 61.30 24.66 -15.39
CA PRO A 557 60.84 24.05 -16.64
C PRO A 557 59.46 23.36 -16.45
N ASN A 558 58.38 24.19 -16.29
CA ASN A 558 56.99 23.77 -16.10
C ASN A 558 56.08 24.08 -17.31
N ASN A 559 56.66 24.63 -18.40
CA ASN A 559 55.98 25.03 -19.62
C ASN A 559 54.92 26.16 -19.43
N ASP A 560 55.12 27.02 -18.44
CA ASP A 560 54.25 28.22 -18.26
C ASP A 560 54.74 29.39 -19.08
N GLY A 561 55.85 29.29 -19.80
CA GLY A 561 56.46 30.32 -20.60
C GLY A 561 57.42 31.20 -19.81
N LEU A 562 57.59 30.97 -18.50
CA LEU A 562 58.43 31.80 -17.63
C LEU A 562 59.59 30.97 -17.07
N ASN A 563 60.83 31.36 -17.37
CA ASN A 563 62.05 30.67 -16.88
C ASN A 563 62.08 29.15 -17.14
N ASP A 564 61.45 28.72 -18.22
CA ASP A 564 61.43 27.30 -18.59
C ASP A 564 62.77 26.74 -19.02
N ARG A 565 63.75 27.58 -19.23
CA ARG A 565 65.10 27.22 -19.67
C ARG A 565 66.14 28.01 -18.90
N TRP A 566 67.24 27.37 -18.61
CA TRP A 566 68.42 28.05 -18.08
C TRP A 566 69.15 28.76 -19.21
N GLU A 567 68.91 30.06 -19.33
CA GLU A 567 69.46 30.92 -20.39
C GLU A 567 70.53 31.83 -19.83
N ILE A 568 71.79 31.65 -20.28
CA ILE A 568 72.91 32.49 -19.92
C ILE A 568 72.89 33.67 -20.89
N ILE A 569 72.62 34.88 -20.38
CA ILE A 569 72.50 36.05 -21.23
C ILE A 569 73.83 36.58 -21.61
N THR A 570 74.00 36.96 -22.87
CA THR A 570 75.28 37.37 -23.51
C THR A 570 76.33 36.29 -23.69
N PHE A 571 75.96 35.01 -23.49
CA PHE A 571 76.86 33.86 -23.69
C PHE A 571 77.26 33.72 -25.15
N GLU A 572 76.43 34.07 -26.09
CA GLU A 572 76.68 34.08 -27.54
C GLU A 572 77.78 35.07 -27.94
N ASP A 573 78.11 36.04 -27.07
CA ASP A 573 79.18 36.99 -27.31
C ASP A 573 80.56 36.34 -27.09
N TYR A 574 80.64 35.16 -26.59
CA TYR A 574 81.79 34.34 -26.38
C TYR A 574 81.67 33.08 -27.26
N PRO A 575 82.02 33.18 -28.58
CA PRO A 575 81.72 32.11 -29.53
C PRO A 575 82.40 30.76 -29.16
N ASP A 576 83.60 30.81 -28.53
CA ASP A 576 84.37 29.65 -28.13
C ASP A 576 84.03 29.19 -26.70
N ALA A 577 83.10 29.84 -26.00
CA ALA A 577 82.71 29.49 -24.62
C ALA A 577 81.99 28.17 -24.55
N ILE A 578 82.20 27.48 -23.41
CA ILE A 578 81.55 26.23 -23.08
C ILE A 578 80.86 26.35 -21.74
N ALA A 579 79.56 26.00 -21.71
CA ALA A 579 78.76 25.93 -20.50
C ALA A 579 78.42 24.45 -20.22
N ASP A 580 78.92 23.92 -19.14
CA ASP A 580 78.71 22.58 -18.69
C ASP A 580 77.80 22.62 -17.42
N VAL A 581 76.85 21.70 -17.34
CA VAL A 581 76.07 21.49 -16.14
C VAL A 581 76.22 20.02 -15.67
N TYR A 582 76.49 19.87 -14.39
CA TYR A 582 76.71 18.60 -13.74
C TYR A 582 75.71 18.30 -12.67
N ASN A 583 75.27 17.04 -12.55
CA ASN A 583 74.43 16.60 -11.45
C ASN A 583 75.28 16.41 -10.17
N ARG A 584 74.66 16.09 -9.05
CA ARG A 584 75.32 15.88 -7.74
C ARG A 584 76.37 14.75 -7.72
N TYR A 585 76.39 13.90 -8.73
CA TYR A 585 77.30 12.80 -8.86
C TYR A 585 78.46 13.15 -9.80
N GLY A 586 78.59 14.41 -10.23
CA GLY A 586 79.66 14.85 -11.14
C GLY A 586 79.43 14.44 -12.60
N GLN A 587 78.30 13.90 -12.96
CA GLN A 587 77.97 13.53 -14.34
C GLN A 587 77.59 14.78 -15.14
N LEU A 588 78.24 14.97 -16.30
CA LEU A 588 77.81 16.01 -17.25
C LEU A 588 76.44 15.70 -17.82
N ILE A 589 75.50 16.60 -17.63
CA ILE A 589 74.11 16.44 -18.07
C ILE A 589 73.71 17.42 -19.17
N TYR A 590 74.43 18.53 -19.31
CA TYR A 590 74.23 19.50 -20.37
C TYR A 590 75.53 20.13 -20.75
N ARG A 591 75.77 20.36 -22.06
CA ARG A 591 76.83 21.16 -22.62
C ARG A 591 76.30 22.10 -23.67
N GLY A 592 76.52 23.39 -23.49
CA GLY A 592 76.22 24.46 -24.44
C GLY A 592 77.51 25.11 -24.96
N TYR A 593 77.53 25.47 -26.24
CA TYR A 593 78.62 26.19 -26.88
C TYR A 593 78.22 27.60 -27.24
N GLY A 594 79.04 28.61 -27.01
CA GLY A 594 78.72 29.99 -27.22
C GLY A 594 78.19 30.31 -28.62
N LYS A 595 78.84 29.76 -29.67
CA LYS A 595 78.49 29.95 -31.06
C LYS A 595 77.04 29.42 -31.41
N ASP A 596 76.63 28.29 -30.83
CA ASP A 596 75.35 27.60 -31.11
C ASP A 596 74.58 27.38 -29.83
N TYR A 597 74.59 28.35 -28.93
CA TYR A 597 73.98 28.25 -27.61
C TYR A 597 72.50 27.96 -27.67
N LYS A 598 72.09 26.87 -27.06
CA LYS A 598 70.71 26.53 -26.84
C LYS A 598 70.51 26.39 -25.33
N PRO A 599 69.69 27.30 -24.74
CA PRO A 599 69.42 27.24 -23.32
C PRO A 599 68.94 25.85 -22.84
N TRP A 600 69.46 25.42 -21.70
CA TRP A 600 69.11 24.09 -21.14
C TRP A 600 67.69 24.05 -20.63
N ASN A 601 66.89 23.13 -21.09
CA ASN A 601 65.48 22.95 -20.72
C ASN A 601 65.26 21.98 -19.53
N GLY A 602 66.30 21.63 -18.77
CA GLY A 602 66.17 20.74 -17.62
C GLY A 602 66.01 19.26 -17.97
N THR A 603 66.39 18.84 -19.20
CA THR A 603 66.34 17.42 -19.59
C THR A 603 67.74 16.87 -19.83
N PHE A 604 67.91 15.56 -19.62
CA PHE A 604 69.13 14.78 -19.96
C PHE A 604 68.69 13.53 -20.72
N LYS A 605 69.26 13.34 -21.92
CA LYS A 605 68.97 12.23 -22.85
C LYS A 605 67.43 12.11 -23.06
N GLY A 606 66.73 13.24 -23.21
CA GLY A 606 65.30 13.31 -23.46
C GLY A 606 64.39 13.06 -22.22
N LYS A 607 64.96 12.82 -21.04
CA LYS A 607 64.19 12.65 -19.80
C LYS A 607 64.34 13.86 -18.89
N PRO A 608 63.31 14.28 -18.19
CA PRO A 608 63.37 15.37 -17.22
C PRO A 608 64.38 15.05 -16.09
N CYS A 609 65.20 16.03 -15.76
CA CYS A 609 66.09 15.96 -14.60
C CYS A 609 65.29 16.19 -13.30
N LEU A 610 65.71 15.59 -12.20
CA LEU A 610 65.06 15.78 -10.89
C LEU A 610 65.23 17.20 -10.38
N PRO A 611 64.23 17.79 -9.70
CA PRO A 611 64.43 19.06 -9.00
C PRO A 611 65.58 19.00 -8.02
N GLY A 612 66.34 20.10 -7.91
CA GLY A 612 67.48 20.18 -7.03
C GLY A 612 68.59 21.07 -7.53
N VAL A 613 69.71 21.01 -6.83
CA VAL A 613 70.90 21.82 -7.14
C VAL A 613 71.83 21.08 -8.10
N TYR A 614 72.21 21.77 -9.14
CA TYR A 614 73.21 21.34 -10.15
C TYR A 614 74.38 22.27 -10.10
N VAL A 615 75.51 21.83 -10.58
CA VAL A 615 76.76 22.65 -10.65
C VAL A 615 76.95 23.03 -12.10
N TYR A 616 77.17 24.29 -12.39
CA TYR A 616 77.65 24.71 -13.71
C TYR A 616 79.09 25.09 -13.69
N MET A 617 79.78 24.84 -14.82
CA MET A 617 81.12 25.34 -15.15
C MET A 617 81.02 26.05 -16.47
N LEU A 618 81.53 27.29 -16.51
CA LEU A 618 81.48 28.14 -17.68
C LEU A 618 82.88 28.60 -18.02
N ASP A 619 83.45 28.06 -19.08
CA ASP A 619 84.68 28.48 -19.64
C ASP A 619 84.46 29.42 -20.80
N LEU A 620 84.87 30.67 -20.66
CA LEU A 620 84.67 31.69 -21.68
C LEU A 620 85.75 31.70 -22.72
N HIS A 621 86.83 30.92 -22.58
CA HIS A 621 88.00 30.88 -23.42
C HIS A 621 88.62 32.25 -23.71
N ASN A 622 88.51 33.20 -22.74
CA ASN A 622 88.98 34.56 -22.81
C ASN A 622 90.19 34.86 -21.93
N GLY A 623 90.87 33.83 -21.51
CA GLY A 623 92.05 33.93 -20.65
C GLY A 623 91.79 34.17 -19.17
N LYS A 624 90.50 34.21 -18.76
CA LYS A 624 90.07 34.31 -17.36
C LYS A 624 89.74 32.93 -16.77
N PRO A 625 89.77 32.80 -15.44
CA PRO A 625 89.41 31.54 -14.79
C PRO A 625 87.98 31.09 -15.13
N VAL A 626 87.77 29.80 -15.20
CA VAL A 626 86.45 29.17 -15.41
C VAL A 626 85.47 29.60 -14.30
N LEU A 627 84.31 30.16 -14.68
CA LEU A 627 83.24 30.54 -13.75
C LEU A 627 82.52 29.27 -13.29
N LYS A 628 82.35 29.14 -11.97
CA LYS A 628 81.62 28.00 -11.37
C LYS A 628 80.57 28.50 -10.45
N GLY A 629 79.46 27.76 -10.39
CA GLY A 629 78.36 28.11 -9.49
C GLY A 629 77.31 27.00 -9.41
N THR A 630 76.25 27.29 -8.65
CA THR A 630 75.12 26.38 -8.51
C THR A 630 73.96 26.87 -9.28
N LEU A 631 73.18 25.97 -9.78
CA LEU A 631 71.97 26.18 -10.51
C LEU A 631 70.82 25.39 -9.87
N ASN A 632 69.72 26.05 -9.50
CA ASN A 632 68.54 25.39 -8.95
C ASN A 632 67.55 25.07 -10.07
N LEU A 633 67.23 23.80 -10.23
CA LEU A 633 66.11 23.34 -11.04
C LEU A 633 64.91 23.11 -10.12
N ILE A 634 63.84 23.83 -10.35
CA ILE A 634 62.62 23.81 -9.58
C ILE A 634 61.47 23.41 -10.54
N ARG A 635 60.56 22.58 -10.08
CA ARG A 635 59.37 22.18 -10.86
C ARG A 635 58.15 22.27 -10.01
#